data_e61295bcd584dd3073de4b5434420fd0
#
_entry.id   e61295bcd584dd3073de4b5434420fd0
#
_cell.length_a   1.000
_cell.length_b   1.000
_cell.length_c   1.000
_cell.angle_alpha   90.00
_cell.angle_beta   90.00
_cell.angle_gamma   90.00
#
_symmetry.space_group_name_H-M   'P 1'
#
loop_
_entity.id
_entity.type
_entity.pdbx_description
1 polymer ?
#
loop_
_entity_poly.entity_id
_entity_poly.type
_entity_poly.pdbx_seq_one_letter_code
_entity_poly.pdbx_strand_id
1 'polypeptide(L)'
;MWLELCFAIISCIFLLYVPGLIGAASWSSRIDETVAFAPIISVTSYCFAGLVLSLVGVFASAATIIPFALAWCLAVYLVGRLIRRPVSPRDASLVGIVVVYVCIAILVSVFVYILPLDGPGSFVQTYDNVHQYGTARTFLISGDWSPFNSSLYSVPSGEASVLDVVNAFYPSGWHTVVAVLASLTGLSLSLCANAFNFVVLAVIFPIAAASFVACIFNRDREKVLLGAFVTPICAAFPWMLMESWPLFPNALSFSAGLGIVCAFVGMLADSGTAKDRIAYGIMFIIGIVACFFMQPNTVFSLGAMLVPFCIWRAWKLVALSNSCRKHRPLVASLLCGIAIVLIWLFAFNLPFMQPVVQYHWAPITTLPGSIKEVLLVGYPLLPVNIVLAALVFIGFVRSCRNAETVWMAISYLFCALLYIVSASMEPSFIKQLLTGFWYTDAYRVASVLAMAGLPLAVLGACDVRQFIVGLGCARNLDTRTDGITAVVLGRARAGISLLVVVLMCAVSFVPFIVLGDTVLQGPFGFIATSSESHNTMSDSAGYSLSESSFVKKAMAAVPEGETIINMPYDGSMFAYSIDDAPVVFRTMEGYGSKGEDPDSVLIREALCDISWRQDVRDAVESTHAGYVLILERDPDKADAYYTQHHREQWTGITSIADDTPGFEVVLKDGDMRLYRILV
;
A
#
# COMPACT_ATOMS: atom_id res chain seq x y z
N MET A 1 -20.47 15.36 4.15
CA MET A 1 -19.07 14.95 3.96
C MET A 1 -18.62 13.80 4.85
N TRP A 2 -18.59 13.89 6.21
CA TRP A 2 -18.19 12.73 7.06
C TRP A 2 -19.13 11.52 6.94
N LEU A 3 -20.44 11.74 6.78
CA LEU A 3 -21.41 10.66 6.51
C LEU A 3 -21.17 10.02 5.14
N GLU A 4 -20.74 10.79 4.15
CA GLU A 4 -20.37 10.27 2.84
C GLU A 4 -19.11 9.39 2.91
N LEU A 5 -18.12 9.78 3.76
CA LEU A 5 -16.96 8.92 4.02
C LEU A 5 -17.38 7.59 4.66
N CYS A 6 -18.28 7.62 5.66
CA CYS A 6 -18.83 6.39 6.24
C CYS A 6 -19.56 5.53 5.20
N PHE A 7 -20.35 6.15 4.32
CA PHE A 7 -21.04 5.46 3.23
C PHE A 7 -20.04 4.85 2.23
N ALA A 8 -18.98 5.59 1.88
CA ALA A 8 -17.93 5.10 0.99
C ALA A 8 -17.15 3.92 1.62
N ILE A 9 -16.83 3.98 2.94
CA ILE A 9 -16.19 2.87 3.67
C ILE A 9 -17.07 1.61 3.63
N ILE A 10 -18.35 1.73 3.93
CA ILE A 10 -19.29 0.61 3.89
C ILE A 10 -19.39 0.04 2.48
N SER A 11 -19.55 0.89 1.46
CA SER A 11 -19.62 0.51 0.05
C SER A 11 -18.32 -0.21 -0.39
N CYS A 12 -17.16 0.30 0.02
CA CYS A 12 -15.86 -0.31 -0.24
C CYS A 12 -15.75 -1.70 0.39
N ILE A 13 -16.19 -1.89 1.62
CA ILE A 13 -16.22 -3.21 2.28
C ILE A 13 -17.11 -4.18 1.47
N PHE A 14 -18.29 -3.76 1.04
CA PHE A 14 -19.16 -4.58 0.21
C PHE A 14 -18.51 -4.94 -1.13
N LEU A 15 -17.91 -3.99 -1.83
CA LEU A 15 -17.19 -4.22 -3.09
C LEU A 15 -16.06 -5.24 -2.92
N LEU A 16 -15.28 -5.15 -1.85
CA LEU A 16 -14.13 -6.02 -1.65
C LEU A 16 -14.51 -7.41 -1.12
N TYR A 17 -15.53 -7.49 -0.28
CA TYR A 17 -15.84 -8.76 0.39
C TYR A 17 -16.96 -9.55 -0.26
N VAL A 18 -17.98 -8.93 -0.87
CA VAL A 18 -19.12 -9.71 -1.43
C VAL A 18 -18.65 -10.56 -2.62
N PRO A 19 -18.04 -10.05 -3.69
CA PRO A 19 -17.59 -10.90 -4.79
C PRO A 19 -16.51 -11.87 -4.35
N GLY A 20 -15.53 -11.39 -3.57
CA GLY A 20 -14.39 -12.19 -3.14
C GLY A 20 -14.77 -13.35 -2.22
N LEU A 21 -15.72 -13.16 -1.31
CA LEU A 21 -16.25 -14.26 -0.47
C LEU A 21 -16.93 -15.32 -1.30
N ILE A 22 -17.66 -14.94 -2.36
CA ILE A 22 -18.23 -15.90 -3.32
C ILE A 22 -17.09 -16.72 -3.92
N GLY A 23 -16.06 -16.06 -4.46
CA GLY A 23 -14.92 -16.74 -5.08
C GLY A 23 -14.12 -17.61 -4.12
N ALA A 24 -13.86 -17.12 -2.90
CA ALA A 24 -13.04 -17.81 -1.90
C ALA A 24 -13.75 -18.98 -1.21
N ALA A 25 -15.08 -19.00 -1.16
CA ALA A 25 -15.87 -19.89 -0.31
C ALA A 25 -15.66 -21.40 -0.52
N SER A 26 -15.18 -21.81 -1.70
CA SER A 26 -14.95 -23.23 -2.02
C SER A 26 -13.52 -23.70 -1.80
N TRP A 27 -12.57 -22.78 -1.55
CA TRP A 27 -11.13 -23.09 -1.52
C TRP A 27 -10.59 -23.42 -0.14
N SER A 28 -11.16 -22.86 0.93
CA SER A 28 -10.81 -23.21 2.30
C SER A 28 -12.06 -23.55 3.13
N SER A 29 -11.91 -24.47 4.09
CA SER A 29 -12.92 -24.72 5.13
C SER A 29 -12.78 -23.76 6.32
N ARG A 30 -11.73 -22.95 6.36
CA ARG A 30 -11.40 -22.01 7.43
C ARG A 30 -11.93 -20.63 7.10
N ILE A 31 -12.76 -20.08 7.98
CA ILE A 31 -13.41 -18.77 7.73
C ILE A 31 -12.39 -17.65 7.66
N ASP A 32 -11.41 -17.63 8.59
CA ASP A 32 -10.34 -16.64 8.62
C ASP A 32 -9.55 -16.58 7.30
N GLU A 33 -9.16 -17.73 6.72
CA GLU A 33 -8.48 -17.79 5.43
C GLU A 33 -9.41 -17.33 4.28
N THR A 34 -10.68 -17.75 4.30
CA THR A 34 -11.67 -17.35 3.27
C THR A 34 -11.86 -15.83 3.26
N VAL A 35 -11.97 -15.21 4.44
CA VAL A 35 -12.14 -13.76 4.58
C VAL A 35 -10.85 -13.01 4.21
N ALA A 36 -9.67 -13.53 4.57
CA ALA A 36 -8.39 -12.94 4.18
C ALA A 36 -8.16 -12.96 2.66
N PHE A 37 -8.65 -13.99 1.96
CA PHE A 37 -8.51 -14.11 0.50
C PHE A 37 -9.57 -13.33 -0.29
N ALA A 38 -10.69 -12.95 0.33
CA ALA A 38 -11.78 -12.27 -0.36
C ALA A 38 -11.34 -11.00 -1.09
N PRO A 39 -10.66 -10.01 -0.45
CA PRO A 39 -10.23 -8.81 -1.14
C PRO A 39 -9.22 -9.08 -2.27
N ILE A 40 -8.36 -10.10 -2.14
CA ILE A 40 -7.42 -10.52 -3.18
C ILE A 40 -8.17 -10.92 -4.46
N ILE A 41 -9.18 -11.77 -4.31
CA ILE A 41 -10.00 -12.24 -5.44
C ILE A 41 -10.83 -11.11 -6.05
N SER A 42 -11.42 -10.22 -5.22
CA SER A 42 -12.21 -9.09 -5.72
C SER A 42 -11.35 -8.11 -6.52
N VAL A 43 -10.20 -7.67 -5.98
CA VAL A 43 -9.30 -6.76 -6.69
C VAL A 43 -8.82 -7.38 -8.01
N THR A 44 -8.40 -8.65 -7.97
CA THR A 44 -7.97 -9.38 -9.18
C THR A 44 -9.09 -9.42 -10.21
N SER A 45 -10.34 -9.68 -9.79
CA SER A 45 -11.47 -9.76 -10.71
C SER A 45 -11.83 -8.42 -11.34
N TYR A 46 -11.71 -7.32 -10.59
CA TYR A 46 -11.92 -5.96 -11.11
C TYR A 46 -10.84 -5.58 -12.14
N CYS A 47 -9.57 -5.81 -11.84
CA CYS A 47 -8.49 -5.53 -12.78
C CYS A 47 -8.58 -6.41 -14.03
N PHE A 48 -8.93 -7.68 -13.86
CA PHE A 48 -9.15 -8.58 -14.99
C PHE A 48 -10.35 -8.17 -15.84
N ALA A 49 -11.44 -7.68 -15.20
CA ALA A 49 -12.57 -7.12 -15.91
C ALA A 49 -12.16 -5.88 -16.73
N GLY A 50 -11.42 -4.94 -16.14
CA GLY A 50 -10.90 -3.76 -16.84
C GLY A 50 -10.05 -4.14 -18.05
N LEU A 51 -9.14 -5.10 -17.90
CA LEU A 51 -8.33 -5.61 -19.01
C LEU A 51 -9.18 -6.23 -20.12
N VAL A 52 -10.14 -7.08 -19.79
CA VAL A 52 -11.00 -7.74 -20.81
C VAL A 52 -11.89 -6.73 -21.52
N LEU A 53 -12.51 -5.79 -20.78
CA LEU A 53 -13.35 -4.75 -21.37
C LEU A 53 -12.56 -3.85 -22.32
N SER A 54 -11.35 -3.47 -21.94
CA SER A 54 -10.41 -2.74 -22.81
C SER A 54 -10.11 -3.51 -24.10
N LEU A 55 -9.80 -4.80 -24.02
CA LEU A 55 -9.49 -5.65 -25.19
C LEU A 55 -10.68 -5.79 -26.15
N VAL A 56 -11.92 -5.70 -25.67
CA VAL A 56 -13.12 -5.79 -26.51
C VAL A 56 -13.72 -4.42 -26.85
N GLY A 57 -13.05 -3.33 -26.45
CA GLY A 57 -13.48 -1.95 -26.77
C GLY A 57 -14.78 -1.51 -26.04
N VAL A 58 -15.04 -2.06 -24.86
CA VAL A 58 -16.23 -1.73 -24.06
C VAL A 58 -15.84 -0.75 -22.96
N PHE A 59 -16.56 0.36 -22.85
CA PHE A 59 -16.37 1.37 -21.81
C PHE A 59 -16.55 0.76 -20.41
N ALA A 60 -15.49 0.83 -19.59
CA ALA A 60 -15.50 0.34 -18.23
C ALA A 60 -16.14 1.35 -17.27
N SER A 61 -17.01 0.86 -16.40
CA SER A 61 -17.69 1.60 -15.34
C SER A 61 -18.11 0.62 -14.24
N ALA A 62 -18.61 1.10 -13.11
CA ALA A 62 -19.17 0.22 -12.09
C ALA A 62 -20.23 -0.73 -12.64
N ALA A 63 -21.07 -0.25 -13.60
CA ALA A 63 -22.14 -1.03 -14.21
C ALA A 63 -21.65 -2.20 -15.08
N THR A 64 -20.43 -2.12 -15.64
CA THR A 64 -19.84 -3.20 -16.46
C THR A 64 -18.86 -4.04 -15.65
N ILE A 65 -18.05 -3.45 -14.79
CA ILE A 65 -17.01 -4.10 -13.98
C ILE A 65 -17.62 -5.02 -12.91
N ILE A 66 -18.63 -4.55 -12.16
CA ILE A 66 -19.19 -5.32 -11.02
C ILE A 66 -19.86 -6.62 -11.48
N PRO A 67 -20.75 -6.62 -12.49
CA PRO A 67 -21.36 -7.87 -12.98
C PRO A 67 -20.32 -8.85 -13.53
N PHE A 68 -19.31 -8.36 -14.26
CA PHE A 68 -18.20 -9.20 -14.75
C PHE A 68 -17.45 -9.84 -13.58
N ALA A 69 -17.08 -9.06 -12.58
CA ALA A 69 -16.37 -9.54 -11.40
C ALA A 69 -17.17 -10.58 -10.61
N LEU A 70 -18.50 -10.38 -10.46
CA LEU A 70 -19.37 -11.36 -9.84
C LEU A 70 -19.43 -12.67 -10.63
N ALA A 71 -19.57 -12.61 -11.96
CA ALA A 71 -19.54 -13.78 -12.83
C ALA A 71 -18.19 -14.52 -12.74
N TRP A 72 -17.08 -13.78 -12.74
CA TRP A 72 -15.73 -14.34 -12.56
C TRP A 72 -15.57 -15.01 -11.20
N CYS A 73 -15.97 -14.36 -10.12
CA CYS A 73 -15.92 -14.93 -8.76
C CYS A 73 -16.79 -16.20 -8.64
N LEU A 74 -17.96 -16.23 -9.30
CA LEU A 74 -18.77 -17.42 -9.37
C LEU A 74 -18.06 -18.55 -10.13
N ALA A 75 -17.39 -18.25 -11.25
CA ALA A 75 -16.57 -19.23 -11.98
C ALA A 75 -15.44 -19.78 -11.10
N VAL A 76 -14.72 -18.93 -10.38
CA VAL A 76 -13.68 -19.32 -9.42
C VAL A 76 -14.25 -20.24 -8.33
N TYR A 77 -15.43 -19.91 -7.79
CA TYR A 77 -16.14 -20.76 -6.83
C TYR A 77 -16.48 -22.14 -7.40
N LEU A 78 -17.02 -22.19 -8.62
CA LEU A 78 -17.41 -23.46 -9.27
C LEU A 78 -16.18 -24.35 -9.53
N VAL A 79 -15.07 -23.78 -9.98
CA VAL A 79 -13.80 -24.51 -10.16
C VAL A 79 -13.34 -25.10 -8.82
N GLY A 80 -13.36 -24.32 -7.75
CA GLY A 80 -13.01 -24.81 -6.42
C GLY A 80 -13.92 -25.95 -5.94
N ARG A 81 -15.23 -25.88 -6.26
CA ARG A 81 -16.20 -26.96 -5.95
C ARG A 81 -15.92 -28.25 -6.72
N LEU A 82 -15.44 -28.16 -7.93
CA LEU A 82 -15.05 -29.33 -8.72
C LEU A 82 -13.83 -30.03 -8.14
N ILE A 83 -12.85 -29.27 -7.61
CA ILE A 83 -11.61 -29.79 -7.05
C ILE A 83 -11.83 -30.36 -5.63
N ARG A 84 -12.55 -29.65 -4.78
CA ARG A 84 -12.76 -29.98 -3.35
C ARG A 84 -14.21 -30.43 -3.07
N ARG A 85 -14.59 -31.63 -3.36
CA ARG A 85 -15.93 -32.21 -2.95
C ARG A 85 -15.91 -32.68 -1.50
N PRO A 86 -17.04 -32.67 -0.79
CA PRO A 86 -17.81 -31.54 -0.29
C PRO A 86 -17.01 -30.79 0.77
N VAL A 87 -17.32 -29.52 0.98
CA VAL A 87 -16.70 -28.70 2.02
C VAL A 87 -17.05 -29.30 3.39
N SER A 88 -16.05 -29.70 4.17
CA SER A 88 -16.20 -30.02 5.60
C SER A 88 -16.89 -28.86 6.34
N PRO A 89 -17.52 -29.08 7.51
CA PRO A 89 -18.06 -27.99 8.31
C PRO A 89 -17.03 -26.86 8.43
N ARG A 90 -17.50 -25.62 8.24
CA ARG A 90 -16.59 -24.45 8.27
C ARG A 90 -16.02 -24.27 9.67
N ASP A 91 -14.69 -24.18 9.76
CA ASP A 91 -14.01 -23.87 11.01
C ASP A 91 -14.10 -22.36 11.31
N ALA A 92 -14.92 -22.02 12.29
CA ALA A 92 -15.15 -20.67 12.81
C ALA A 92 -14.39 -20.40 14.12
N SER A 93 -13.50 -21.28 14.55
CA SER A 93 -12.89 -21.26 15.88
C SER A 93 -12.09 -19.98 16.19
N LEU A 94 -11.59 -19.27 15.17
CA LEU A 94 -10.81 -18.05 15.30
C LEU A 94 -11.61 -16.77 15.01
N VAL A 95 -12.87 -16.85 14.57
CA VAL A 95 -13.64 -15.65 14.16
C VAL A 95 -13.67 -14.58 15.26
N GLY A 96 -13.95 -14.96 16.51
CA GLY A 96 -13.94 -14.00 17.63
C GLY A 96 -12.59 -13.32 17.84
N ILE A 97 -11.48 -14.02 17.58
CA ILE A 97 -10.14 -13.43 17.68
C ILE A 97 -9.88 -12.49 16.50
N VAL A 98 -10.28 -12.85 15.29
CA VAL A 98 -10.18 -11.98 14.10
C VAL A 98 -10.94 -10.68 14.32
N VAL A 99 -12.12 -10.72 14.94
CA VAL A 99 -12.87 -9.51 15.32
C VAL A 99 -12.05 -8.62 16.26
N VAL A 100 -11.30 -9.19 17.22
CA VAL A 100 -10.42 -8.40 18.10
C VAL A 100 -9.33 -7.69 17.30
N TYR A 101 -8.69 -8.36 16.33
CA TYR A 101 -7.72 -7.72 15.42
C TYR A 101 -8.33 -6.51 14.70
N VAL A 102 -9.52 -6.70 14.12
CA VAL A 102 -10.22 -5.64 13.38
C VAL A 102 -10.59 -4.47 14.29
N CYS A 103 -11.15 -4.75 15.48
CA CYS A 103 -11.52 -3.68 16.43
C CYS A 103 -10.32 -2.84 16.84
N ILE A 104 -9.18 -3.46 17.16
CA ILE A 104 -7.96 -2.72 17.54
C ILE A 104 -7.43 -1.93 16.33
N ALA A 105 -7.39 -2.52 15.15
CA ALA A 105 -6.92 -1.85 13.94
C ALA A 105 -7.83 -0.67 13.55
N ILE A 106 -9.15 -0.77 13.73
CA ILE A 106 -10.07 0.37 13.55
C ILE A 106 -9.68 1.52 14.48
N LEU A 107 -9.48 1.25 15.78
CA LEU A 107 -9.13 2.29 16.75
C LEU A 107 -7.80 2.98 16.38
N VAL A 108 -6.79 2.19 16.02
CA VAL A 108 -5.49 2.74 15.59
C VAL A 108 -5.63 3.54 14.29
N SER A 109 -6.33 3.01 13.29
CA SER A 109 -6.50 3.69 12.00
C SER A 109 -7.35 4.97 12.12
N VAL A 110 -8.34 4.98 13.01
CA VAL A 110 -9.07 6.23 13.33
C VAL A 110 -8.11 7.26 13.93
N PHE A 111 -7.25 6.85 14.87
CA PHE A 111 -6.31 7.75 15.54
C PHE A 111 -5.25 8.31 14.60
N VAL A 112 -4.62 7.47 13.73
CA VAL A 112 -3.48 7.91 12.92
C VAL A 112 -3.86 8.37 11.51
N TYR A 113 -5.06 8.04 11.02
CA TYR A 113 -5.44 8.32 9.63
C TYR A 113 -6.69 9.20 9.51
N ILE A 114 -7.77 8.93 10.28
CA ILE A 114 -9.03 9.68 10.13
C ILE A 114 -9.01 10.99 10.93
N LEU A 115 -8.58 10.95 12.21
CA LEU A 115 -8.57 12.16 13.05
C LEU A 115 -7.63 13.25 12.55
N PRO A 116 -6.48 12.93 11.93
CA PRO A 116 -5.58 13.94 11.37
C PRO A 116 -6.10 14.63 10.11
N LEU A 117 -7.11 14.09 9.41
CA LEU A 117 -7.66 14.73 8.21
C LEU A 117 -8.36 16.06 8.57
N ASP A 118 -8.02 17.15 7.92
CA ASP A 118 -8.73 18.43 8.04
C ASP A 118 -10.12 18.42 7.37
N GLY A 119 -10.35 17.44 6.48
CA GLY A 119 -11.63 17.15 5.86
C GLY A 119 -11.68 15.73 5.29
N PRO A 120 -12.86 15.12 5.11
CA PRO A 120 -12.96 13.75 4.60
C PRO A 120 -12.46 13.57 3.17
N GLY A 121 -12.26 14.66 2.43
CA GLY A 121 -11.69 14.69 1.08
C GLY A 121 -10.27 15.26 1.03
N SER A 122 -9.65 15.59 2.17
CA SER A 122 -8.24 16.01 2.19
C SER A 122 -7.32 14.86 1.81
N PHE A 123 -6.17 15.18 1.25
CA PHE A 123 -5.27 14.17 0.70
C PHE A 123 -3.81 14.61 0.78
N VAL A 124 -2.90 13.64 0.73
CA VAL A 124 -1.45 13.90 0.67
C VAL A 124 -1.10 14.45 -0.71
N GLN A 125 -0.52 15.65 -0.75
CA GLN A 125 -0.20 16.35 -1.99
C GLN A 125 1.28 16.14 -2.36
N THR A 126 1.64 14.90 -2.67
CA THR A 126 2.99 14.52 -3.08
C THR A 126 3.00 14.00 -4.52
N TYR A 127 4.23 13.85 -5.04
CA TYR A 127 4.52 13.34 -6.37
C TYR A 127 3.73 12.09 -6.75
N ASP A 128 3.77 11.04 -5.91
CA ASP A 128 3.08 9.78 -6.20
C ASP A 128 1.56 9.97 -6.33
N ASN A 129 0.96 10.90 -5.58
CA ASN A 129 -0.48 11.13 -5.61
C ASN A 129 -0.98 11.84 -6.87
N VAL A 130 -0.16 12.61 -7.55
CA VAL A 130 -0.51 13.14 -8.88
C VAL A 130 -0.84 11.96 -9.82
N HIS A 131 0.03 10.96 -9.83
CA HIS A 131 -0.17 9.75 -10.64
C HIS A 131 -1.29 8.86 -10.10
N GLN A 132 -1.39 8.68 -8.78
CA GLN A 132 -2.42 7.84 -8.14
C GLN A 132 -3.83 8.35 -8.47
N TYR A 133 -4.12 9.60 -8.16
CA TYR A 133 -5.43 10.20 -8.41
C TYR A 133 -5.66 10.44 -9.91
N GLY A 134 -4.63 10.89 -10.64
CA GLY A 134 -4.69 11.10 -12.08
C GLY A 134 -5.06 9.83 -12.84
N THR A 135 -4.43 8.69 -12.54
CA THR A 135 -4.78 7.40 -13.18
C THR A 135 -6.22 6.98 -12.88
N ALA A 136 -6.66 7.08 -11.62
CA ALA A 136 -8.04 6.75 -11.26
C ALA A 136 -9.05 7.67 -11.98
N ARG A 137 -8.71 8.96 -12.14
CA ARG A 137 -9.52 9.92 -12.91
C ARG A 137 -9.55 9.56 -14.39
N THR A 138 -8.40 9.27 -14.97
CA THR A 138 -8.31 8.89 -16.40
C THR A 138 -9.11 7.62 -16.68
N PHE A 139 -9.13 6.64 -15.78
CA PHE A 139 -9.99 5.46 -15.90
C PHE A 139 -11.48 5.85 -16.03
N LEU A 140 -11.94 6.78 -15.20
CA LEU A 140 -13.33 7.24 -15.24
C LEU A 140 -13.68 7.98 -16.51
N ILE A 141 -12.74 8.77 -17.06
CA ILE A 141 -12.97 9.57 -18.29
C ILE A 141 -12.86 8.67 -19.52
N SER A 142 -11.74 7.93 -19.66
CA SER A 142 -11.46 7.14 -20.86
C SER A 142 -12.34 5.89 -20.99
N GLY A 143 -12.82 5.35 -19.87
CA GLY A 143 -13.46 4.04 -19.84
C GLY A 143 -12.50 2.87 -20.16
N ASP A 144 -11.19 3.13 -20.28
CA ASP A 144 -10.16 2.11 -20.44
C ASP A 144 -9.42 1.90 -19.12
N TRP A 145 -9.72 0.80 -18.44
CA TRP A 145 -9.15 0.47 -17.13
C TRP A 145 -8.08 -0.61 -17.21
N SER A 146 -7.44 -0.74 -18.37
CA SER A 146 -6.35 -1.68 -18.58
C SER A 146 -5.07 -1.23 -17.87
N PRO A 147 -4.37 -2.11 -17.15
CA PRO A 147 -3.06 -1.80 -16.59
C PRO A 147 -1.97 -1.55 -17.63
N PHE A 148 -2.24 -1.84 -18.91
CA PHE A 148 -1.33 -1.59 -20.02
C PHE A 148 -1.58 -0.26 -20.73
N ASN A 149 -2.67 0.44 -20.40
CA ASN A 149 -3.08 1.72 -20.96
C ASN A 149 -3.21 2.78 -19.86
N SER A 150 -2.16 2.95 -19.05
CA SER A 150 -2.19 3.79 -17.84
C SER A 150 -1.74 5.24 -18.07
N SER A 151 -1.76 5.72 -19.30
CA SER A 151 -1.45 7.13 -19.59
C SER A 151 -2.50 8.07 -18.99
N LEU A 152 -2.06 9.17 -18.37
CA LEU A 152 -2.96 10.22 -17.87
C LEU A 152 -3.64 11.01 -19.02
N TYR A 153 -3.24 10.79 -20.27
CA TYR A 153 -3.79 11.42 -21.47
C TYR A 153 -4.70 10.50 -22.28
N SER A 154 -5.00 9.30 -21.77
CA SER A 154 -5.95 8.38 -22.39
C SER A 154 -7.35 9.00 -22.43
N VAL A 155 -8.02 8.86 -23.58
CA VAL A 155 -9.37 9.35 -23.85
C VAL A 155 -10.26 8.22 -24.37
N PRO A 156 -11.60 8.40 -24.41
CA PRO A 156 -12.50 7.44 -25.03
C PRO A 156 -12.12 7.11 -26.47
N SER A 157 -12.42 5.88 -26.89
CA SER A 157 -12.08 5.43 -28.26
C SER A 157 -12.75 6.33 -29.31
N GLY A 158 -11.95 6.92 -30.18
CA GLY A 158 -12.39 7.80 -31.26
C GLY A 158 -12.32 9.30 -30.94
N GLU A 159 -11.91 9.66 -29.72
CA GLU A 159 -11.64 11.06 -29.35
C GLU A 159 -10.14 11.37 -29.49
N ALA A 160 -9.80 12.65 -29.72
CA ALA A 160 -8.42 13.13 -29.75
C ALA A 160 -7.92 13.40 -28.32
N SER A 161 -6.70 12.97 -28.04
CA SER A 161 -6.03 13.32 -26.80
C SER A 161 -5.46 14.74 -26.87
N VAL A 162 -5.37 15.39 -25.70
CA VAL A 162 -4.79 16.73 -25.54
C VAL A 162 -3.30 16.76 -25.83
N LEU A 163 -2.59 15.72 -25.44
CA LEU A 163 -1.18 15.48 -25.70
C LEU A 163 -0.97 14.00 -26.07
N ASP A 164 0.20 13.66 -26.58
CA ASP A 164 0.53 12.30 -26.98
C ASP A 164 0.33 11.27 -25.85
N VAL A 165 -0.36 10.18 -26.20
CA VAL A 165 -0.63 9.08 -25.28
C VAL A 165 0.53 8.09 -25.28
N VAL A 166 1.32 8.09 -24.21
CA VAL A 166 2.37 7.09 -23.99
C VAL A 166 1.84 6.00 -23.08
N ASN A 167 1.44 4.87 -23.66
CA ASN A 167 0.96 3.72 -22.90
C ASN A 167 2.10 2.91 -22.33
N ALA A 168 2.01 2.59 -21.03
CA ALA A 168 2.92 1.71 -20.33
C ALA A 168 2.16 0.82 -19.34
N PHE A 169 2.79 -0.27 -18.93
CA PHE A 169 2.25 -1.06 -17.84
C PHE A 169 2.40 -0.34 -16.51
N TYR A 170 1.28 -0.22 -15.79
CA TYR A 170 1.27 0.25 -14.40
C TYR A 170 0.34 -0.63 -13.54
N PRO A 171 0.75 -1.06 -12.32
CA PRO A 171 -0.09 -1.87 -11.46
C PRO A 171 -1.31 -1.06 -10.98
N SER A 172 -2.48 -1.40 -11.51
CA SER A 172 -3.70 -0.58 -11.41
C SER A 172 -4.65 -1.02 -10.30
N GLY A 173 -4.31 -2.00 -9.44
CA GLY A 173 -5.24 -2.60 -8.49
C GLY A 173 -5.87 -1.61 -7.51
N TRP A 174 -5.08 -0.70 -6.95
CA TRP A 174 -5.59 0.35 -6.06
C TRP A 174 -6.47 1.35 -6.84
N HIS A 175 -6.01 1.80 -8.00
CA HIS A 175 -6.69 2.75 -8.87
C HIS A 175 -8.05 2.24 -9.35
N THR A 176 -8.09 0.97 -9.75
CA THR A 176 -9.32 0.30 -10.19
C THR A 176 -10.37 0.25 -9.07
N VAL A 177 -9.97 -0.05 -7.83
CA VAL A 177 -10.93 -0.06 -6.70
C VAL A 177 -11.46 1.33 -6.41
N VAL A 178 -10.59 2.35 -6.40
CA VAL A 178 -11.02 3.76 -6.22
C VAL A 178 -11.96 4.20 -7.34
N ALA A 179 -11.64 3.87 -8.59
CA ALA A 179 -12.49 4.19 -9.74
C ALA A 179 -13.84 3.47 -9.69
N VAL A 180 -13.88 2.16 -9.32
CA VAL A 180 -15.15 1.43 -9.13
C VAL A 180 -15.99 2.09 -8.04
N LEU A 181 -15.37 2.45 -6.91
CA LEU A 181 -16.07 3.07 -5.78
C LEU A 181 -16.61 4.45 -6.17
N ALA A 182 -15.82 5.29 -6.83
CA ALA A 182 -16.24 6.61 -7.31
C ALA A 182 -17.36 6.49 -8.37
N SER A 183 -17.21 5.59 -9.35
CA SER A 183 -18.23 5.33 -10.38
C SER A 183 -19.54 4.78 -9.79
N LEU A 184 -19.48 4.01 -8.71
CA LEU A 184 -20.67 3.46 -8.05
C LEU A 184 -21.40 4.50 -7.20
N THR A 185 -20.64 5.33 -6.48
CA THR A 185 -21.20 6.21 -5.43
C THR A 185 -21.42 7.64 -5.90
N GLY A 186 -20.75 8.07 -6.97
CA GLY A 186 -20.72 9.46 -7.43
C GLY A 186 -19.95 10.42 -6.51
N LEU A 187 -19.17 9.88 -5.54
CA LEU A 187 -18.38 10.67 -4.60
C LEU A 187 -17.02 11.06 -5.20
N SER A 188 -16.37 12.09 -4.64
CA SER A 188 -15.06 12.54 -5.09
C SER A 188 -13.98 11.45 -4.96
N LEU A 189 -12.98 11.50 -5.85
CA LEU A 189 -11.88 10.52 -5.85
C LEU A 189 -11.10 10.53 -4.54
N SER A 190 -10.81 11.71 -3.99
CA SER A 190 -10.07 11.82 -2.73
C SER A 190 -10.83 11.19 -1.56
N LEU A 191 -12.15 11.38 -1.48
CA LEU A 191 -12.99 10.75 -0.45
C LEU A 191 -13.04 9.23 -0.64
N CYS A 192 -13.18 8.74 -1.87
CA CYS A 192 -13.15 7.31 -2.20
C CYS A 192 -11.79 6.68 -1.88
N ALA A 193 -10.69 7.39 -2.15
CA ALA A 193 -9.34 6.97 -1.80
C ALA A 193 -9.14 6.86 -0.29
N ASN A 194 -9.57 7.87 0.47
CA ASN A 194 -9.51 7.85 1.94
C ASN A 194 -10.34 6.71 2.52
N ALA A 195 -11.54 6.46 1.98
CA ALA A 195 -12.36 5.32 2.39
C ALA A 195 -11.67 3.98 2.12
N PHE A 196 -11.06 3.82 0.95
CA PHE A 196 -10.35 2.59 0.60
C PHE A 196 -9.08 2.40 1.42
N ASN A 197 -8.27 3.44 1.61
CA ASN A 197 -7.08 3.40 2.46
C ASN A 197 -7.44 3.02 3.90
N PHE A 198 -8.51 3.59 4.46
CA PHE A 198 -9.01 3.19 5.77
C PHE A 198 -9.41 1.71 5.80
N VAL A 199 -10.08 1.18 4.78
CA VAL A 199 -10.44 -0.24 4.69
C VAL A 199 -9.20 -1.13 4.58
N VAL A 200 -8.14 -0.70 3.88
CA VAL A 200 -6.85 -1.42 3.86
C VAL A 200 -6.27 -1.52 5.26
N LEU A 201 -6.20 -0.41 5.99
CA LEU A 201 -5.60 -0.33 7.33
C LEU A 201 -6.44 -1.06 8.39
N ALA A 202 -7.75 -0.84 8.39
CA ALA A 202 -8.66 -1.24 9.47
C ALA A 202 -9.31 -2.61 9.26
N VAL A 203 -9.33 -3.13 8.03
CA VAL A 203 -10.04 -4.37 7.71
C VAL A 203 -9.15 -5.39 7.00
N ILE A 204 -8.55 -5.05 5.84
CA ILE A 204 -7.76 -6.01 5.06
C ILE A 204 -6.52 -6.46 5.83
N PHE A 205 -5.71 -5.51 6.31
CA PHE A 205 -4.49 -5.80 7.04
C PHE A 205 -4.72 -6.67 8.28
N PRO A 206 -5.61 -6.31 9.23
CA PRO A 206 -5.75 -7.09 10.46
C PRO A 206 -6.31 -8.50 10.21
N ILE A 207 -7.20 -8.68 9.24
CA ILE A 207 -7.73 -9.99 8.88
C ILE A 207 -6.62 -10.86 8.27
N ALA A 208 -5.83 -10.31 7.34
CA ALA A 208 -4.73 -11.03 6.73
C ALA A 208 -3.63 -11.36 7.75
N ALA A 209 -3.31 -10.44 8.67
CA ALA A 209 -2.36 -10.65 9.75
C ALA A 209 -2.83 -11.73 10.73
N ALA A 210 -4.11 -11.76 11.11
CA ALA A 210 -4.68 -12.82 11.94
C ALA A 210 -4.53 -14.20 11.29
N SER A 211 -4.86 -14.31 9.99
CA SER A 211 -4.68 -15.55 9.22
C SER A 211 -3.21 -15.93 9.11
N PHE A 212 -2.31 -14.98 8.88
CA PHE A 212 -0.87 -15.20 8.83
C PHE A 212 -0.34 -15.77 10.15
N VAL A 213 -0.66 -15.13 11.29
CA VAL A 213 -0.26 -15.61 12.61
C VAL A 213 -0.86 -17.01 12.88
N ALA A 214 -2.13 -17.24 12.53
CA ALA A 214 -2.76 -18.55 12.67
C ALA A 214 -2.06 -19.63 11.83
N CYS A 215 -1.69 -19.30 10.60
CA CYS A 215 -0.98 -20.19 9.69
C CYS A 215 0.41 -20.57 10.24
N ILE A 216 1.21 -19.57 10.63
CA ILE A 216 2.59 -19.76 11.11
C ILE A 216 2.62 -20.58 12.41
N PHE A 217 1.65 -20.40 13.31
CA PHE A 217 1.61 -21.06 14.63
C PHE A 217 0.60 -22.23 14.70
N ASN A 218 0.27 -22.85 13.57
CA ASN A 218 -0.62 -24.01 13.51
C ASN A 218 -1.95 -23.79 14.25
N ARG A 219 -2.53 -22.58 14.16
CA ARG A 219 -3.80 -22.15 14.76
C ARG A 219 -3.82 -22.21 16.30
N ASP A 220 -2.66 -22.08 16.93
CA ASP A 220 -2.57 -21.94 18.38
C ASP A 220 -3.32 -20.69 18.83
N ARG A 221 -4.49 -20.88 19.49
CA ARG A 221 -5.41 -19.79 19.85
C ARG A 221 -4.77 -18.73 20.76
N GLU A 222 -3.84 -19.15 21.63
CA GLU A 222 -3.13 -18.22 22.51
C GLU A 222 -2.24 -17.30 21.69
N LYS A 223 -1.44 -17.85 20.78
CA LYS A 223 -0.56 -17.07 19.90
C LYS A 223 -1.33 -16.15 18.97
N VAL A 224 -2.45 -16.65 18.39
CA VAL A 224 -3.31 -15.83 17.55
C VAL A 224 -3.93 -14.69 18.34
N LEU A 225 -4.38 -14.92 19.59
CA LEU A 225 -4.93 -13.85 20.43
C LEU A 225 -3.86 -12.81 20.82
N LEU A 226 -2.67 -13.25 21.20
CA LEU A 226 -1.57 -12.31 21.50
C LEU A 226 -1.17 -11.50 20.26
N GLY A 227 -1.20 -12.12 19.10
CA GLY A 227 -0.98 -11.44 17.83
C GLY A 227 -1.94 -10.26 17.59
N ALA A 228 -3.17 -10.31 18.10
CA ALA A 228 -4.13 -9.20 17.98
C ALA A 228 -3.64 -7.91 18.66
N PHE A 229 -2.85 -8.02 19.72
CA PHE A 229 -2.29 -6.88 20.44
C PHE A 229 -0.91 -6.47 19.92
N VAL A 230 -0.13 -7.44 19.43
CA VAL A 230 1.23 -7.24 18.95
C VAL A 230 1.28 -6.68 17.53
N THR A 231 0.40 -7.16 16.65
CA THR A 231 0.41 -6.74 15.23
C THR A 231 0.18 -5.22 15.05
N PRO A 232 -0.79 -4.59 15.71
CA PRO A 232 -1.08 -3.18 15.50
C PRO A 232 -0.06 -2.21 16.11
N ILE A 233 0.86 -2.67 16.99
CA ILE A 233 1.90 -1.78 17.53
C ILE A 233 3.12 -1.61 16.61
N CYS A 234 3.13 -2.24 15.43
CA CYS A 234 4.18 -2.10 14.43
C CYS A 234 3.90 -0.87 13.54
N ALA A 235 4.38 0.30 13.92
CA ALA A 235 4.15 1.56 13.23
C ALA A 235 4.67 1.57 11.78
N ALA A 236 5.79 0.86 11.51
CA ALA A 236 6.41 0.79 10.19
C ALA A 236 5.52 0.15 9.11
N PHE A 237 4.55 -0.70 9.50
CA PHE A 237 3.64 -1.36 8.57
C PHE A 237 2.28 -1.64 9.22
N PRO A 238 1.17 -1.30 8.56
CA PRO A 238 1.05 -0.66 7.26
C PRO A 238 1.00 0.88 7.31
N TRP A 239 0.87 1.50 8.49
CA TRP A 239 0.53 2.91 8.66
C TRP A 239 1.53 3.86 8.01
N MET A 240 2.85 3.60 8.17
CA MET A 240 3.89 4.45 7.59
C MET A 240 3.83 4.55 6.06
N LEU A 241 3.36 3.51 5.37
CA LEU A 241 3.20 3.52 3.90
C LEU A 241 2.07 4.43 3.42
N MET A 242 1.16 4.83 4.31
CA MET A 242 0.04 5.72 3.98
C MET A 242 0.40 7.20 4.18
N GLU A 243 1.45 7.50 4.96
CA GLU A 243 1.72 8.84 5.49
C GLU A 243 2.92 9.52 4.84
N SER A 244 4.07 8.88 4.84
CA SER A 244 5.32 9.57 4.48
C SER A 244 5.55 9.68 2.98
N TRP A 245 5.13 8.68 2.28
CA TRP A 245 5.09 8.62 0.82
C TRP A 245 3.85 7.79 0.51
N PRO A 246 2.83 8.31 -0.16
CA PRO A 246 1.56 7.60 -0.32
C PRO A 246 1.71 6.35 -1.19
N LEU A 247 2.37 5.34 -0.63
CA LEU A 247 2.61 4.04 -1.23
C LEU A 247 1.37 3.14 -1.10
N PHE A 248 0.19 3.70 -1.43
CA PHE A 248 -1.11 3.03 -1.28
C PHE A 248 -1.17 1.65 -1.96
N PRO A 249 -0.68 1.46 -3.21
CA PRO A 249 -0.63 0.14 -3.82
C PRO A 249 0.25 -0.85 -3.05
N ASN A 250 1.37 -0.39 -2.45
CA ASN A 250 2.21 -1.22 -1.60
C ASN A 250 1.51 -1.63 -0.31
N ALA A 251 0.85 -0.68 0.37
CA ALA A 251 0.12 -0.97 1.60
C ALA A 251 -0.99 -2.00 1.37
N LEU A 252 -1.76 -1.87 0.29
CA LEU A 252 -2.76 -2.85 -0.14
C LEU A 252 -2.12 -4.21 -0.42
N SER A 253 -1.12 -4.25 -1.28
CA SER A 253 -0.54 -5.50 -1.78
C SER A 253 0.25 -6.25 -0.70
N PHE A 254 0.99 -5.55 0.16
CA PHE A 254 1.71 -6.15 1.30
C PHE A 254 0.74 -6.67 2.36
N SER A 255 -0.34 -5.92 2.66
CA SER A 255 -1.39 -6.38 3.58
C SER A 255 -2.04 -7.67 3.07
N ALA A 256 -2.47 -7.69 1.81
CA ALA A 256 -3.02 -8.87 1.16
C ALA A 256 -2.01 -10.01 1.06
N GLY A 257 -0.72 -9.68 0.89
CA GLY A 257 0.40 -10.61 0.80
C GLY A 257 0.53 -11.55 1.99
N LEU A 258 0.18 -11.10 3.21
CA LEU A 258 0.15 -11.97 4.40
C LEU A 258 -0.82 -13.15 4.21
N GLY A 259 -1.96 -12.94 3.55
CA GLY A 259 -2.87 -14.01 3.16
C GLY A 259 -2.28 -14.94 2.09
N ILE A 260 -1.51 -14.40 1.14
CA ILE A 260 -0.85 -15.18 0.09
C ILE A 260 0.21 -16.11 0.69
N VAL A 261 0.94 -15.67 1.74
CA VAL A 261 1.85 -16.54 2.51
C VAL A 261 1.11 -17.72 3.10
N CYS A 262 -0.12 -17.54 3.61
CA CYS A 262 -0.93 -18.64 4.14
C CYS A 262 -1.21 -19.70 3.08
N ALA A 263 -1.50 -19.29 1.85
CA ALA A 263 -1.69 -20.24 0.75
C ALA A 263 -0.40 -21.00 0.40
N PHE A 264 0.74 -20.32 0.34
CA PHE A 264 2.04 -20.95 0.09
C PHE A 264 2.42 -21.97 1.17
N VAL A 265 2.31 -21.58 2.44
CA VAL A 265 2.61 -22.47 3.58
C VAL A 265 1.61 -23.65 3.62
N GLY A 266 0.33 -23.40 3.37
CA GLY A 266 -0.70 -24.44 3.29
C GLY A 266 -0.46 -25.46 2.17
N MET A 267 0.04 -25.02 1.01
CA MET A 267 0.43 -25.89 -0.11
C MET A 267 1.57 -26.85 0.29
N LEU A 268 2.48 -26.40 1.15
CA LEU A 268 3.65 -27.16 1.60
C LEU A 268 3.42 -27.88 2.95
N ALA A 269 2.23 -27.79 3.55
CA ALA A 269 1.94 -28.38 4.84
C ALA A 269 2.00 -29.91 4.81
N ASP A 270 2.47 -30.52 5.93
CA ASP A 270 2.51 -31.98 6.08
C ASP A 270 1.12 -32.60 6.27
N SER A 271 0.20 -31.80 6.86
CA SER A 271 -1.20 -32.18 7.10
C SER A 271 -2.09 -31.76 5.92
N GLY A 272 -3.11 -32.53 5.61
CA GLY A 272 -4.06 -32.25 4.55
C GLY A 272 -3.99 -33.24 3.38
N THR A 273 -5.05 -33.27 2.59
CA THR A 273 -5.15 -34.12 1.41
C THR A 273 -4.40 -33.52 0.22
N ALA A 274 -4.15 -34.33 -0.82
CA ALA A 274 -3.59 -33.84 -2.07
C ALA A 274 -4.48 -32.74 -2.69
N LYS A 275 -5.80 -32.86 -2.54
CA LYS A 275 -6.78 -31.86 -3.01
C LYS A 275 -6.65 -30.53 -2.27
N ASP A 276 -6.38 -30.56 -0.95
CA ASP A 276 -6.13 -29.34 -0.17
C ASP A 276 -4.86 -28.64 -0.64
N ARG A 277 -3.78 -29.38 -0.88
CA ARG A 277 -2.53 -28.82 -1.41
C ARG A 277 -2.71 -28.21 -2.79
N ILE A 278 -3.47 -28.85 -3.68
CA ILE A 278 -3.82 -28.30 -5.01
C ILE A 278 -4.62 -26.99 -4.84
N ALA A 279 -5.61 -26.98 -3.94
CA ALA A 279 -6.42 -25.79 -3.69
C ALA A 279 -5.57 -24.63 -3.18
N TYR A 280 -4.70 -24.86 -2.19
CA TYR A 280 -3.76 -23.84 -1.73
C TYR A 280 -2.77 -23.38 -2.82
N GLY A 281 -2.30 -24.30 -3.68
CA GLY A 281 -1.46 -23.98 -4.83
C GLY A 281 -2.16 -23.03 -5.81
N ILE A 282 -3.43 -23.28 -6.11
CA ILE A 282 -4.22 -22.39 -6.99
C ILE A 282 -4.48 -21.04 -6.31
N MET A 283 -4.83 -21.02 -5.01
CA MET A 283 -4.96 -19.78 -4.25
C MET A 283 -3.66 -18.97 -4.25
N PHE A 284 -2.51 -19.64 -4.12
CA PHE A 284 -1.22 -18.99 -4.22
C PHE A 284 -0.98 -18.37 -5.61
N ILE A 285 -1.30 -19.09 -6.69
CA ILE A 285 -1.19 -18.57 -8.07
C ILE A 285 -2.10 -17.35 -8.26
N ILE A 286 -3.36 -17.43 -7.82
CA ILE A 286 -4.29 -16.28 -7.85
C ILE A 286 -3.69 -15.10 -7.07
N GLY A 287 -3.08 -15.36 -5.91
CA GLY A 287 -2.40 -14.33 -5.10
C GLY A 287 -1.20 -13.68 -5.82
N ILE A 288 -0.39 -14.45 -6.55
CA ILE A 288 0.71 -13.92 -7.35
C ILE A 288 0.19 -13.05 -8.51
N VAL A 289 -0.88 -13.49 -9.18
CA VAL A 289 -1.55 -12.67 -10.22
C VAL A 289 -2.13 -11.39 -9.61
N ALA A 290 -2.70 -11.47 -8.41
CA ALA A 290 -3.17 -10.29 -7.67
C ALA A 290 -2.02 -9.30 -7.38
N CYS A 291 -0.84 -9.79 -6.97
CA CYS A 291 0.35 -8.95 -6.77
C CYS A 291 0.77 -8.24 -8.06
N PHE A 292 0.66 -8.89 -9.22
CA PHE A 292 0.94 -8.26 -10.51
C PHE A 292 0.04 -7.04 -10.73
N PHE A 293 -1.24 -7.13 -10.40
CA PHE A 293 -2.17 -6.00 -10.53
C PHE A 293 -2.05 -4.97 -9.41
N MET A 294 -1.82 -5.40 -8.16
CA MET A 294 -1.76 -4.48 -7.01
C MET A 294 -0.40 -3.80 -6.91
N GLN A 295 0.68 -4.60 -6.78
CA GLN A 295 2.07 -4.11 -6.72
C GLN A 295 3.05 -5.29 -6.89
N PRO A 296 3.74 -5.40 -8.04
CA PRO A 296 4.58 -6.56 -8.37
C PRO A 296 5.73 -6.83 -7.38
N ASN A 297 6.31 -5.79 -6.76
CA ASN A 297 7.40 -5.94 -5.80
C ASN A 297 7.00 -6.74 -4.54
N THR A 298 5.70 -6.92 -4.30
CA THR A 298 5.18 -7.80 -3.23
C THR A 298 5.66 -9.24 -3.41
N VAL A 299 5.78 -9.73 -4.63
CA VAL A 299 6.28 -11.10 -4.89
C VAL A 299 7.70 -11.26 -4.34
N PHE A 300 8.56 -10.27 -4.54
CA PHE A 300 9.92 -10.26 -4.01
C PHE A 300 9.93 -10.09 -2.49
N SER A 301 9.00 -9.30 -1.93
CA SER A 301 8.83 -9.12 -0.49
C SER A 301 8.48 -10.44 0.21
N LEU A 302 7.46 -11.13 -0.30
CA LEU A 302 7.07 -12.45 0.22
C LEU A 302 8.18 -13.49 -0.01
N GLY A 303 8.85 -13.42 -1.17
CA GLY A 303 10.02 -14.24 -1.47
C GLY A 303 11.12 -14.04 -0.43
N ALA A 304 11.54 -12.81 -0.15
CA ALA A 304 12.59 -12.49 0.82
C ALA A 304 12.25 -13.04 2.23
N MET A 305 11.00 -12.86 2.68
CA MET A 305 10.53 -13.41 3.95
C MET A 305 10.55 -14.94 3.98
N LEU A 306 10.24 -15.59 2.86
CA LEU A 306 10.07 -17.04 2.77
C LEU A 306 11.34 -17.80 2.36
N VAL A 307 12.42 -17.13 1.91
CA VAL A 307 13.69 -17.80 1.55
C VAL A 307 14.19 -18.75 2.65
N PRO A 308 14.33 -18.31 3.91
CA PRO A 308 14.79 -19.22 4.99
C PRO A 308 13.78 -20.34 5.29
N PHE A 309 12.48 -20.06 5.18
CA PHE A 309 11.44 -21.09 5.30
C PHE A 309 11.57 -22.15 4.21
N CYS A 310 11.77 -21.78 2.95
CA CYS A 310 11.93 -22.72 1.84
C CYS A 310 13.15 -23.61 2.03
N ILE A 311 14.30 -23.04 2.42
CA ILE A 311 15.55 -23.79 2.69
C ILE A 311 15.36 -24.75 3.86
N TRP A 312 14.75 -24.29 4.98
CA TRP A 312 14.42 -25.11 6.13
C TRP A 312 13.43 -26.24 5.77
N ARG A 313 12.40 -25.91 4.97
CA ARG A 313 11.38 -26.88 4.54
C ARG A 313 11.98 -27.95 3.63
N ALA A 314 12.86 -27.60 2.71
CA ALA A 314 13.58 -28.54 1.86
C ALA A 314 14.42 -29.52 2.70
N TRP A 315 15.11 -29.01 3.73
CA TRP A 315 15.82 -29.84 4.70
C TRP A 315 14.89 -30.81 5.41
N LYS A 316 13.78 -30.31 5.96
CA LYS A 316 12.82 -31.08 6.76
C LYS A 316 12.17 -32.21 5.95
N LEU A 317 11.75 -31.92 4.71
CA LEU A 317 11.11 -32.91 3.82
C LEU A 317 12.03 -34.11 3.55
N VAL A 318 13.31 -33.87 3.35
CA VAL A 318 14.28 -34.93 3.10
C VAL A 318 14.70 -35.63 4.40
N ALA A 319 14.84 -34.91 5.53
CA ALA A 319 15.21 -35.45 6.81
C ALA A 319 14.18 -36.45 7.38
N LEU A 320 12.90 -36.24 7.10
CA LEU A 320 11.80 -37.10 7.53
C LEU A 320 11.66 -38.38 6.67
N SER A 321 12.38 -38.51 5.56
CA SER A 321 12.35 -39.70 4.71
C SER A 321 13.12 -40.86 5.36
N ASN A 322 12.43 -41.98 5.58
CA ASN A 322 12.99 -43.18 6.24
C ASN A 322 14.23 -43.80 5.55
N SER A 323 14.58 -43.35 4.34
CA SER A 323 15.70 -43.85 3.51
C SER A 323 16.88 -42.89 3.44
N CYS A 324 17.02 -41.95 4.39
CA CYS A 324 17.89 -40.81 4.25
C CYS A 324 19.35 -41.07 4.70
N ARG A 325 20.31 -40.89 3.78
CA ARG A 325 21.74 -40.73 4.15
C ARG A 325 21.91 -39.32 4.76
N LYS A 326 22.75 -39.23 5.83
CA LYS A 326 22.99 -38.02 6.66
C LYS A 326 23.22 -36.70 5.84
N HIS A 327 23.78 -36.80 4.64
CA HIS A 327 24.09 -35.58 3.81
C HIS A 327 22.97 -35.15 2.91
N ARG A 328 21.91 -35.94 2.66
CA ARG A 328 20.83 -35.60 1.72
C ARG A 328 20.03 -34.37 2.11
N PRO A 329 19.65 -34.12 3.39
CA PRO A 329 18.96 -32.92 3.79
C PRO A 329 19.77 -31.65 3.52
N LEU A 330 21.08 -31.68 3.81
CA LEU A 330 21.97 -30.55 3.53
C LEU A 330 22.06 -30.26 2.04
N VAL A 331 22.19 -31.29 1.20
CA VAL A 331 22.20 -31.15 -0.25
C VAL A 331 20.89 -30.55 -0.76
N ALA A 332 19.74 -30.98 -0.23
CA ALA A 332 18.44 -30.43 -0.60
C ALA A 332 18.33 -28.94 -0.24
N SER A 333 18.78 -28.55 0.94
CA SER A 333 18.82 -27.13 1.36
C SER A 333 19.74 -26.30 0.46
N LEU A 334 20.93 -26.82 0.13
CA LEU A 334 21.88 -26.14 -0.73
C LEU A 334 21.32 -25.95 -2.16
N LEU A 335 20.74 -27.00 -2.74
CA LEU A 335 20.10 -26.95 -4.04
C LEU A 335 18.93 -25.96 -4.08
N CYS A 336 18.11 -25.93 -3.00
CA CYS A 336 17.04 -24.95 -2.86
C CYS A 336 17.61 -23.52 -2.81
N GLY A 337 18.64 -23.27 -2.03
CA GLY A 337 19.30 -21.97 -1.94
C GLY A 337 19.89 -21.53 -3.29
N ILE A 338 20.58 -22.42 -4.00
CA ILE A 338 21.13 -22.15 -5.33
C ILE A 338 20.00 -21.80 -6.31
N ALA A 339 18.89 -22.56 -6.32
CA ALA A 339 17.76 -22.31 -7.18
C ALA A 339 17.15 -20.91 -6.92
N ILE A 340 17.01 -20.53 -5.63
CA ILE A 340 16.51 -19.20 -5.26
C ILE A 340 17.44 -18.09 -5.77
N VAL A 341 18.77 -18.24 -5.61
CA VAL A 341 19.74 -17.27 -6.11
C VAL A 341 19.67 -17.15 -7.63
N LEU A 342 19.56 -18.28 -8.34
CA LEU A 342 19.43 -18.27 -9.80
C LEU A 342 18.16 -17.59 -10.27
N ILE A 343 17.02 -17.83 -9.60
CA ILE A 343 15.75 -17.15 -9.89
C ILE A 343 15.88 -15.64 -9.64
N TRP A 344 16.52 -15.23 -8.54
CA TRP A 344 16.77 -13.82 -8.23
C TRP A 344 17.62 -13.13 -9.28
N LEU A 345 18.74 -13.74 -9.67
CA LEU A 345 19.62 -13.22 -10.71
C LEU A 345 18.92 -13.18 -12.09
N PHE A 346 18.13 -14.20 -12.41
CA PHE A 346 17.34 -14.21 -13.65
C PHE A 346 16.33 -13.05 -13.66
N ALA A 347 15.54 -12.88 -12.59
CA ALA A 347 14.56 -11.80 -12.47
C ALA A 347 15.23 -10.41 -12.52
N PHE A 348 16.39 -10.24 -11.88
CA PHE A 348 17.16 -9.00 -11.89
C PHE A 348 17.58 -8.57 -13.30
N ASN A 349 17.87 -9.52 -14.20
CA ASN A 349 18.33 -9.25 -15.56
C ASN A 349 17.19 -9.17 -16.60
N LEU A 350 15.91 -9.30 -16.19
CA LEU A 350 14.80 -9.19 -17.15
C LEU A 350 14.67 -7.75 -17.68
N PRO A 351 14.55 -7.55 -19.01
CA PRO A 351 14.48 -6.20 -19.60
C PRO A 351 13.41 -5.30 -18.99
N PHE A 352 12.21 -5.82 -18.76
CA PHE A 352 11.09 -5.05 -18.20
C PHE A 352 11.28 -4.69 -16.72
N MET A 353 12.23 -5.32 -16.02
CA MET A 353 12.57 -5.00 -14.64
C MET A 353 13.65 -3.89 -14.54
N GLN A 354 14.33 -3.55 -15.64
CA GLN A 354 15.43 -2.60 -15.59
C GLN A 354 15.04 -1.21 -15.09
N PRO A 355 13.89 -0.62 -15.48
CA PRO A 355 13.47 0.67 -14.94
C PRO A 355 13.28 0.65 -13.42
N VAL A 356 12.93 -0.50 -12.84
CA VAL A 356 12.73 -0.69 -11.41
C VAL A 356 14.06 -0.91 -10.69
N VAL A 357 14.86 -1.90 -11.15
CA VAL A 357 16.07 -2.33 -10.43
C VAL A 357 17.24 -1.36 -10.57
N GLN A 358 17.23 -0.51 -11.61
CA GLN A 358 18.24 0.53 -11.79
C GLN A 358 17.89 1.86 -11.13
N TYR A 359 16.70 1.99 -10.56
CA TYR A 359 16.31 3.20 -9.86
C TYR A 359 17.14 3.37 -8.57
N HIS A 360 17.52 4.60 -8.27
CA HIS A 360 18.40 4.91 -7.16
C HIS A 360 17.77 5.90 -6.18
N TRP A 361 17.58 5.45 -4.95
CA TRP A 361 17.37 6.38 -3.84
C TRP A 361 18.68 6.62 -3.08
N ALA A 362 18.88 7.86 -2.68
CA ALA A 362 19.95 8.23 -1.74
C ALA A 362 19.76 7.51 -0.39
N PRO A 363 20.81 7.29 0.39
CA PRO A 363 20.67 6.80 1.75
C PRO A 363 19.87 7.79 2.61
N ILE A 364 18.98 7.27 3.44
CA ILE A 364 18.15 8.08 4.35
C ILE A 364 18.79 8.22 5.73
N THR A 365 19.74 7.36 6.09
CA THR A 365 20.43 7.35 7.36
C THR A 365 21.84 6.79 7.21
N THR A 366 22.64 6.85 8.27
CA THR A 366 23.99 6.26 8.32
C THR A 366 23.93 4.76 8.66
N LEU A 367 25.02 4.02 8.41
CA LEU A 367 25.11 2.61 8.79
C LEU A 367 24.89 2.38 10.30
N PRO A 368 25.49 3.13 11.24
CA PRO A 368 25.15 2.99 12.66
C PRO A 368 23.69 3.37 12.96
N GLY A 369 23.13 4.35 12.24
CA GLY A 369 21.73 4.76 12.34
C GLY A 369 20.78 3.62 11.96
N SER A 370 20.95 3.00 10.81
CA SER A 370 20.11 1.89 10.34
C SER A 370 20.20 0.66 11.26
N ILE A 371 21.39 0.36 11.81
CA ILE A 371 21.55 -0.73 12.80
C ILE A 371 20.79 -0.38 14.09
N LYS A 372 20.88 0.85 14.57
CA LYS A 372 20.13 1.33 15.74
C LYS A 372 18.61 1.20 15.49
N GLU A 373 18.14 1.61 14.33
CA GLU A 373 16.73 1.50 13.96
C GLU A 373 16.24 0.05 13.96
N VAL A 374 17.01 -0.89 13.42
CA VAL A 374 16.69 -2.33 13.46
C VAL A 374 16.62 -2.86 14.90
N LEU A 375 17.60 -2.52 15.73
CA LEU A 375 17.67 -3.01 17.11
C LEU A 375 16.54 -2.45 17.99
N LEU A 376 16.13 -1.21 17.76
CA LEU A 376 15.14 -0.50 18.55
C LEU A 376 13.75 -0.44 17.88
N VAL A 377 13.61 -1.09 16.72
CA VAL A 377 12.39 -1.10 15.89
C VAL A 377 11.87 0.33 15.64
N GLY A 378 12.80 1.22 15.24
CA GLY A 378 12.55 2.62 14.87
C GLY A 378 12.70 2.88 13.37
N TYR A 379 12.53 1.89 12.53
CA TYR A 379 12.66 2.00 11.07
C TYR A 379 11.32 2.30 10.40
N PRO A 380 11.27 3.03 9.26
CA PRO A 380 12.33 3.90 8.74
C PRO A 380 12.22 5.28 9.40
N LEU A 381 13.25 5.75 10.08
CA LEU A 381 13.32 7.07 10.76
C LEU A 381 12.20 7.32 11.79
N LEU A 382 11.52 6.26 12.23
CA LEU A 382 10.48 6.35 13.26
C LEU A 382 11.08 6.51 14.66
N PRO A 383 10.35 7.13 15.60
CA PRO A 383 10.68 7.04 17.02
C PRO A 383 10.77 5.59 17.49
N VAL A 384 11.63 5.36 18.47
CA VAL A 384 11.91 4.03 19.02
C VAL A 384 10.65 3.37 19.61
N ASN A 385 10.38 2.12 19.24
CA ASN A 385 9.34 1.30 19.86
C ASN A 385 9.96 0.24 20.80
N ILE A 386 10.28 0.65 22.03
CA ILE A 386 10.98 -0.21 23.01
C ILE A 386 10.21 -1.48 23.31
N VAL A 387 8.88 -1.41 23.39
CA VAL A 387 8.03 -2.59 23.70
C VAL A 387 8.15 -3.60 22.57
N LEU A 388 7.96 -3.16 21.32
CA LEU A 388 8.06 -4.05 20.17
C LEU A 388 9.48 -4.59 20.00
N ALA A 389 10.51 -3.75 20.22
CA ALA A 389 11.91 -4.17 20.18
C ALA A 389 12.21 -5.28 21.19
N ALA A 390 11.75 -5.13 22.44
CA ALA A 390 11.89 -6.16 23.47
C ALA A 390 11.18 -7.47 23.09
N LEU A 391 9.93 -7.38 22.58
CA LEU A 391 9.18 -8.56 22.14
C LEU A 391 9.85 -9.27 20.96
N VAL A 392 10.32 -8.53 19.96
CA VAL A 392 11.07 -9.08 18.81
C VAL A 392 12.37 -9.75 19.30
N PHE A 393 13.12 -9.10 20.18
CA PHE A 393 14.37 -9.66 20.71
C PHE A 393 14.14 -10.96 21.52
N ILE A 394 13.16 -10.98 22.43
CA ILE A 394 12.82 -12.19 23.21
C ILE A 394 12.40 -13.32 22.26
N GLY A 395 11.53 -13.03 21.30
CA GLY A 395 11.08 -14.01 20.31
C GLY A 395 12.21 -14.47 19.39
N PHE A 396 13.14 -13.60 19.02
CA PHE A 396 14.35 -13.97 18.28
C PHE A 396 15.20 -14.98 19.03
N VAL A 397 15.52 -14.72 20.31
CA VAL A 397 16.26 -15.64 21.15
C VAL A 397 15.53 -16.98 21.30
N ARG A 398 14.21 -16.94 21.48
CA ARG A 398 13.36 -18.14 21.54
C ARG A 398 13.39 -18.91 20.24
N SER A 399 13.26 -18.22 19.11
CA SER A 399 13.28 -18.80 17.76
C SER A 399 14.62 -19.52 17.48
N CYS A 400 15.75 -18.91 17.84
CA CYS A 400 17.09 -19.51 17.67
C CYS A 400 17.28 -20.81 18.46
N ARG A 401 16.56 -21.02 19.55
CA ARG A 401 16.64 -22.22 20.40
C ARG A 401 15.75 -23.36 19.93
N ASN A 402 14.94 -23.17 18.88
CA ASN A 402 13.99 -24.19 18.43
C ASN A 402 14.14 -24.42 16.93
N ALA A 403 14.49 -25.62 16.53
CA ALA A 403 14.66 -26.01 15.13
C ALA A 403 13.42 -25.83 14.26
N GLU A 404 12.21 -25.84 14.83
CA GLU A 404 10.96 -25.63 14.09
C GLU A 404 10.70 -24.13 13.78
N THR A 405 11.32 -23.22 14.50
CA THR A 405 11.09 -21.78 14.38
C THR A 405 12.32 -20.96 13.97
N VAL A 406 13.53 -21.57 13.96
CA VAL A 406 14.78 -20.88 13.68
C VAL A 406 14.78 -20.13 12.34
N TRP A 407 14.04 -20.62 11.36
CA TRP A 407 13.87 -19.95 10.08
C TRP A 407 13.26 -18.54 10.21
N MET A 408 12.41 -18.29 11.23
CA MET A 408 11.83 -16.95 11.49
C MET A 408 12.92 -15.95 11.89
N ALA A 409 13.84 -16.36 12.77
CA ALA A 409 14.98 -15.53 13.17
C ALA A 409 15.89 -15.22 11.96
N ILE A 410 16.15 -16.22 11.11
CA ILE A 410 16.97 -16.04 9.90
C ILE A 410 16.23 -15.14 8.89
N SER A 411 14.90 -15.27 8.73
CA SER A 411 14.09 -14.38 7.87
C SER A 411 14.18 -12.92 8.33
N TYR A 412 14.05 -12.69 9.65
CA TYR A 412 14.18 -11.35 10.22
C TYR A 412 15.58 -10.76 9.97
N LEU A 413 16.65 -11.52 10.21
CA LEU A 413 18.02 -11.07 9.93
C LEU A 413 18.27 -10.79 8.44
N PHE A 414 17.72 -11.60 7.56
CA PHE A 414 17.84 -11.36 6.12
C PHE A 414 17.12 -10.10 5.70
N CYS A 415 15.88 -9.90 6.14
CA CYS A 415 15.15 -8.66 5.88
C CYS A 415 15.80 -7.43 6.53
N ALA A 416 16.41 -7.58 7.73
CA ALA A 416 17.18 -6.52 8.38
C ALA A 416 18.42 -6.14 7.55
N LEU A 417 19.12 -7.12 6.99
CA LEU A 417 20.24 -6.86 6.08
C LEU A 417 19.79 -6.06 4.85
N LEU A 418 18.67 -6.46 4.22
CA LEU A 418 18.10 -5.72 3.09
C LEU A 418 17.75 -4.28 3.47
N TYR A 419 17.16 -4.07 4.66
CA TYR A 419 16.84 -2.74 5.16
C TYR A 419 18.10 -1.91 5.38
N ILE A 420 19.10 -2.44 6.08
CA ILE A 420 20.37 -1.74 6.34
C ILE A 420 21.03 -1.31 5.02
N VAL A 421 21.07 -2.21 4.03
CA VAL A 421 21.62 -1.93 2.69
C VAL A 421 20.82 -0.81 2.01
N SER A 422 19.49 -0.90 2.02
CA SER A 422 18.63 0.10 1.37
C SER A 422 18.76 1.48 2.04
N ALA A 423 18.74 1.52 3.37
CA ALA A 423 18.67 2.76 4.14
C ALA A 423 20.02 3.51 4.26
N SER A 424 21.15 2.79 4.22
CA SER A 424 22.45 3.40 4.57
C SER A 424 23.56 3.30 3.51
N MET A 425 23.40 2.45 2.48
CA MET A 425 24.41 2.36 1.43
C MET A 425 24.19 3.40 0.34
N GLU A 426 25.32 3.97 -0.14
CA GLU A 426 25.32 4.77 -1.36
C GLU A 426 24.92 3.94 -2.59
N PRO A 427 24.41 4.57 -3.66
CA PRO A 427 24.10 3.91 -4.91
C PRO A 427 25.26 3.05 -5.39
N SER A 428 25.00 1.76 -5.59
CA SER A 428 26.01 0.78 -5.98
C SER A 428 25.35 -0.47 -6.58
N PHE A 429 26.10 -1.24 -7.37
CA PHE A 429 25.61 -2.50 -7.90
C PHE A 429 25.13 -3.47 -6.80
N ILE A 430 25.79 -3.50 -5.64
CA ILE A 430 25.39 -4.37 -4.51
C ILE A 430 24.05 -3.90 -3.94
N LYS A 431 23.86 -2.59 -3.76
CA LYS A 431 22.57 -2.02 -3.31
C LYS A 431 21.46 -2.37 -4.29
N GLN A 432 21.69 -2.20 -5.59
CA GLN A 432 20.75 -2.56 -6.65
C GLN A 432 20.43 -4.05 -6.65
N LEU A 433 21.45 -4.91 -6.65
CA LEU A 433 21.28 -6.37 -6.69
C LEU A 433 20.43 -6.87 -5.51
N LEU A 434 20.62 -6.32 -4.32
CA LEU A 434 19.92 -6.74 -3.10
C LEU A 434 18.56 -6.07 -2.94
N THR A 435 18.42 -4.80 -3.30
CA THR A 435 17.23 -4.00 -2.99
C THR A 435 16.56 -3.34 -4.20
N GLY A 436 17.05 -3.58 -5.42
CA GLY A 436 16.53 -2.97 -6.64
C GLY A 436 15.07 -3.29 -6.94
N PHE A 437 14.58 -4.48 -6.59
CA PHE A 437 13.17 -4.84 -6.76
C PHE A 437 12.19 -3.96 -5.97
N TRP A 438 12.69 -3.20 -4.99
CA TRP A 438 11.96 -2.17 -4.25
C TRP A 438 12.40 -0.76 -4.62
N TYR A 439 12.97 -0.52 -5.82
CA TYR A 439 13.53 0.76 -6.24
C TYR A 439 14.66 1.26 -5.34
N THR A 440 15.34 0.38 -4.61
CA THR A 440 16.26 0.68 -3.50
C THR A 440 15.64 1.52 -2.37
N ASP A 441 14.32 1.58 -2.26
CA ASP A 441 13.57 2.40 -1.32
C ASP A 441 13.52 1.76 0.08
N ALA A 442 14.01 2.49 1.07
CA ALA A 442 14.09 2.04 2.45
C ALA A 442 12.70 1.87 3.11
N TYR A 443 11.69 2.65 2.73
CA TYR A 443 10.34 2.58 3.30
C TYR A 443 9.63 1.27 2.92
N ARG A 444 9.77 0.86 1.66
CA ARG A 444 9.24 -0.43 1.19
C ARG A 444 9.94 -1.59 1.89
N VAL A 445 11.27 -1.54 2.00
CA VAL A 445 12.06 -2.63 2.64
C VAL A 445 11.83 -2.66 4.16
N ALA A 446 11.64 -1.51 4.83
CA ALA A 446 11.25 -1.43 6.24
C ALA A 446 9.93 -2.18 6.51
N SER A 447 8.97 -2.04 5.61
CA SER A 447 7.69 -2.78 5.72
C SER A 447 7.88 -4.29 5.61
N VAL A 448 8.79 -4.76 4.75
CA VAL A 448 9.13 -6.19 4.65
C VAL A 448 9.78 -6.69 5.95
N LEU A 449 10.69 -5.90 6.54
CA LEU A 449 11.31 -6.20 7.83
C LEU A 449 10.26 -6.24 8.95
N ALA A 450 9.33 -5.30 8.96
CA ALA A 450 8.22 -5.26 9.91
C ALA A 450 7.38 -6.53 9.85
N MET A 451 6.95 -6.94 8.65
CA MET A 451 6.18 -8.17 8.46
C MET A 451 6.97 -9.42 8.92
N ALA A 452 8.27 -9.49 8.64
CA ALA A 452 9.14 -10.59 9.08
C ALA A 452 9.31 -10.61 10.60
N GLY A 453 9.20 -9.47 11.27
CA GLY A 453 9.27 -9.32 12.73
C GLY A 453 8.01 -9.78 13.48
N LEU A 454 6.84 -9.78 12.83
CA LEU A 454 5.56 -10.12 13.50
C LEU A 454 5.57 -11.50 14.19
N PRO A 455 6.01 -12.61 13.57
CA PRO A 455 6.06 -13.91 14.24
C PRO A 455 6.99 -13.91 15.46
N LEU A 456 8.11 -13.20 15.41
CA LEU A 456 9.04 -13.09 16.53
C LEU A 456 8.41 -12.32 17.69
N ALA A 457 7.75 -11.19 17.40
CA ALA A 457 7.07 -10.39 18.41
C ALA A 457 5.96 -11.19 19.12
N VAL A 458 5.20 -12.02 18.39
CA VAL A 458 4.20 -12.93 18.96
C VAL A 458 4.85 -13.99 19.86
N LEU A 459 5.98 -14.59 19.44
CA LEU A 459 6.73 -15.53 20.29
C LEU A 459 7.23 -14.85 21.57
N GLY A 460 7.76 -13.64 21.47
CA GLY A 460 8.20 -12.85 22.60
C GLY A 460 7.06 -12.56 23.59
N ALA A 461 5.89 -12.17 23.09
CA ALA A 461 4.71 -11.94 23.91
C ALA A 461 4.26 -13.22 24.65
N CYS A 462 4.36 -14.39 23.99
CA CYS A 462 4.09 -15.68 24.63
C CYS A 462 5.07 -15.95 25.77
N ASP A 463 6.36 -15.74 25.56
CA ASP A 463 7.39 -15.99 26.58
C ASP A 463 7.24 -15.02 27.78
N VAL A 464 6.96 -13.73 27.51
CA VAL A 464 6.65 -12.73 28.57
C VAL A 464 5.46 -13.19 29.39
N ARG A 465 4.36 -13.60 28.72
CA ARG A 465 3.16 -14.10 29.42
C ARG A 465 3.45 -15.34 30.26
N GLN A 466 4.17 -16.32 29.70
CA GLN A 466 4.56 -17.55 30.43
C GLN A 466 5.45 -17.24 31.64
N PHE A 467 6.38 -16.30 31.52
CA PHE A 467 7.22 -15.85 32.62
C PHE A 467 6.38 -15.25 33.77
N ILE A 468 5.39 -14.38 33.45
CA ILE A 468 4.50 -13.79 34.45
C ILE A 468 3.67 -14.87 35.16
N VAL A 469 3.15 -15.86 34.43
CA VAL A 469 2.40 -16.98 35.01
C VAL A 469 3.30 -17.80 35.92
N GLY A 470 4.56 -18.07 35.49
CA GLY A 470 5.56 -18.82 36.27
C GLY A 470 5.94 -18.14 37.59
N LEU A 471 6.12 -16.80 37.61
CA LEU A 471 6.37 -16.03 38.81
C LEU A 471 5.23 -16.17 39.85
N GLY A 472 3.99 -16.23 39.36
CA GLY A 472 2.82 -16.46 40.20
C GLY A 472 2.75 -17.87 40.80
N CYS A 473 3.27 -18.89 40.09
CA CYS A 473 3.34 -20.28 40.60
C CYS A 473 4.43 -20.47 41.65
N ALA A 474 5.59 -19.84 41.48
CA ALA A 474 6.71 -19.98 42.41
C ALA A 474 6.39 -19.41 43.81
N ARG A 475 5.49 -18.43 43.92
CA ARG A 475 5.07 -17.84 45.22
C ARG A 475 4.07 -18.66 46.05
N ASN A 476 3.45 -19.72 45.47
CA ASN A 476 2.34 -20.44 46.10
C ASN A 476 2.66 -21.94 46.31
N LEU A 477 3.93 -22.33 46.46
CA LEU A 477 4.33 -23.70 46.74
C LEU A 477 3.90 -24.24 48.12
N ASP A 478 3.32 -23.39 48.99
CA ASP A 478 2.99 -23.75 50.38
C ASP A 478 1.51 -23.92 50.70
N THR A 479 0.57 -23.81 49.72
CA THR A 479 -0.85 -23.99 50.05
C THR A 479 -1.47 -25.19 49.31
N ARG A 480 -1.87 -26.23 50.08
CA ARG A 480 -2.83 -27.26 49.67
C ARG A 480 -4.17 -26.58 49.38
N THR A 481 -4.38 -26.16 48.14
CA THR A 481 -5.67 -25.58 47.69
C THR A 481 -6.55 -26.66 47.08
N ASP A 482 -7.85 -26.68 47.44
CA ASP A 482 -8.83 -27.58 46.84
C ASP A 482 -8.90 -27.38 45.32
N GLY A 483 -9.22 -28.44 44.56
CA GLY A 483 -9.15 -28.43 43.08
C GLY A 483 -9.90 -27.30 42.39
N ILE A 484 -11.02 -26.83 42.96
CA ILE A 484 -11.83 -25.68 42.42
C ILE A 484 -11.07 -24.37 42.59
N THR A 485 -10.44 -24.15 43.76
CA THR A 485 -9.66 -22.92 44.05
C THR A 485 -8.43 -22.84 43.14
N ALA A 486 -7.78 -23.99 42.87
CA ALA A 486 -6.63 -24.07 41.95
C ALA A 486 -7.02 -23.69 40.50
N VAL A 487 -8.19 -24.11 40.02
CA VAL A 487 -8.73 -23.76 38.68
C VAL A 487 -9.06 -22.29 38.62
N VAL A 488 -9.73 -21.72 39.61
CA VAL A 488 -10.08 -20.29 39.66
C VAL A 488 -8.80 -19.43 39.70
N LEU A 489 -7.84 -19.78 40.52
CA LEU A 489 -6.56 -19.09 40.64
C LEU A 489 -5.76 -19.16 39.32
N GLY A 490 -5.76 -20.31 38.64
CA GLY A 490 -5.15 -20.50 37.34
C GLY A 490 -5.76 -19.59 36.25
N ARG A 491 -7.10 -19.51 36.21
CA ARG A 491 -7.82 -18.60 35.28
C ARG A 491 -7.55 -17.13 35.58
N ALA A 492 -7.54 -16.73 36.84
CA ALA A 492 -7.21 -15.37 37.25
C ALA A 492 -5.78 -14.97 36.83
N ARG A 493 -4.80 -15.85 37.04
CA ARG A 493 -3.40 -15.63 36.61
C ARG A 493 -3.26 -15.53 35.10
N ALA A 494 -3.95 -16.40 34.37
CA ALA A 494 -3.99 -16.32 32.90
C ALA A 494 -4.59 -15.00 32.40
N GLY A 495 -5.63 -14.50 33.08
CA GLY A 495 -6.22 -13.20 32.80
C GLY A 495 -5.27 -12.03 33.14
N ILE A 496 -4.64 -12.04 34.30
CA ILE A 496 -3.67 -11.01 34.70
C ILE A 496 -2.47 -10.97 33.74
N SER A 497 -1.92 -12.12 33.35
CA SER A 497 -0.78 -12.17 32.43
C SER A 497 -1.15 -11.63 31.04
N LEU A 498 -2.34 -11.91 30.55
CA LEU A 498 -2.84 -11.32 29.32
C LEU A 498 -3.01 -9.80 29.45
N LEU A 499 -3.60 -9.33 30.55
CA LEU A 499 -3.76 -7.90 30.79
C LEU A 499 -2.42 -7.15 30.81
N VAL A 500 -1.38 -7.74 31.42
CA VAL A 500 -0.03 -7.13 31.43
C VAL A 500 0.52 -6.99 30.01
N VAL A 501 0.40 -8.03 29.15
CA VAL A 501 0.83 -7.94 27.77
C VAL A 501 0.04 -6.87 27.01
N VAL A 502 -1.27 -6.80 27.21
CA VAL A 502 -2.14 -5.77 26.60
C VAL A 502 -1.70 -4.37 27.04
N LEU A 503 -1.46 -4.14 28.33
CA LEU A 503 -0.99 -2.85 28.84
C LEU A 503 0.41 -2.50 28.32
N MET A 504 1.33 -3.47 28.22
CA MET A 504 2.62 -3.26 27.59
C MET A 504 2.47 -2.81 26.13
N CYS A 505 1.63 -3.48 25.34
CA CYS A 505 1.37 -3.09 23.96
C CYS A 505 0.72 -1.71 23.86
N ALA A 506 -0.18 -1.37 24.79
CA ALA A 506 -0.85 -0.07 24.84
C ALA A 506 0.12 1.10 25.03
N VAL A 507 1.27 0.89 25.70
CA VAL A 507 2.33 1.90 25.84
C VAL A 507 2.87 2.36 24.48
N SER A 508 2.91 1.48 23.48
CA SER A 508 3.37 1.83 22.13
C SER A 508 2.48 2.88 21.43
N PHE A 509 1.22 3.03 21.86
CA PHE A 509 0.30 4.01 21.29
C PHE A 509 0.33 5.38 22.00
N VAL A 510 1.14 5.52 23.05
CA VAL A 510 1.30 6.82 23.72
C VAL A 510 1.95 7.80 22.75
N PRO A 511 1.25 8.88 22.35
CA PRO A 511 1.75 9.76 21.30
C PRO A 511 2.94 10.61 21.75
N PHE A 512 2.94 11.06 23.02
CA PHE A 512 3.97 11.89 23.60
C PHE A 512 4.26 11.48 25.04
N ILE A 513 5.54 11.46 25.41
CA ILE A 513 6.02 11.22 26.77
C ILE A 513 6.76 12.47 27.22
N VAL A 514 6.26 13.13 28.27
CA VAL A 514 6.85 14.34 28.85
C VAL A 514 7.78 13.95 29.99
N LEU A 515 9.07 14.23 29.86
CA LEU A 515 10.11 13.99 30.87
C LEU A 515 10.78 15.33 31.23
N GLY A 516 10.24 16.02 32.22
CA GLY A 516 10.65 17.38 32.55
C GLY A 516 10.38 18.33 31.38
N ASP A 517 11.40 19.00 30.88
CA ASP A 517 11.29 19.93 29.74
C ASP A 517 11.42 19.23 28.38
N THR A 518 11.63 17.89 28.36
CA THR A 518 11.80 17.12 27.11
C THR A 518 10.49 16.40 26.76
N VAL A 519 9.99 16.65 25.55
CA VAL A 519 8.87 15.93 24.98
C VAL A 519 9.42 14.89 24.00
N LEU A 520 9.23 13.61 24.32
CA LEU A 520 9.56 12.50 23.44
C LEU A 520 8.32 12.07 22.66
N GLN A 521 8.41 12.05 21.33
CA GLN A 521 7.35 11.60 20.48
C GLN A 521 7.37 10.08 20.35
N GLY A 522 6.22 9.44 20.52
CA GLY A 522 6.04 8.01 20.26
C GLY A 522 5.82 7.72 18.77
N PRO A 523 5.98 6.44 18.32
CA PRO A 523 5.85 6.09 16.90
C PRO A 523 4.51 6.47 16.28
N PHE A 524 3.41 6.25 16.99
CA PHE A 524 2.08 6.57 16.50
C PHE A 524 1.73 8.06 16.62
N GLY A 525 2.35 8.77 17.58
CA GLY A 525 2.30 10.24 17.63
C GLY A 525 3.00 10.86 16.43
N PHE A 526 4.14 10.30 16.02
CA PHE A 526 4.86 10.73 14.83
C PHE A 526 4.00 10.54 13.57
N ILE A 527 3.41 9.34 13.37
CA ILE A 527 2.55 9.08 12.21
C ILE A 527 1.34 10.02 12.20
N ALA A 528 0.65 10.21 13.34
CA ALA A 528 -0.51 11.10 13.40
C ALA A 528 -0.14 12.55 13.07
N THR A 529 0.97 13.07 13.60
CA THR A 529 1.44 14.44 13.30
C THR A 529 1.88 14.56 11.82
N SER A 530 2.53 13.52 11.27
CA SER A 530 2.89 13.48 9.86
C SER A 530 1.64 13.47 8.97
N SER A 531 0.64 12.68 9.33
CA SER A 531 -0.65 12.66 8.64
C SER A 531 -1.33 14.03 8.65
N GLU A 532 -1.39 14.69 9.81
CA GLU A 532 -1.96 16.03 9.95
C GLU A 532 -1.26 17.07 9.07
N SER A 533 0.06 16.97 8.94
CA SER A 533 0.83 17.92 8.14
C SER A 533 0.74 17.70 6.63
N HIS A 534 0.48 16.47 6.18
CA HIS A 534 0.48 16.12 4.76
C HIS A 534 -0.92 15.95 4.16
N ASN A 535 -1.91 15.46 4.94
CA ASN A 535 -3.29 15.25 4.48
C ASN A 535 -4.13 16.51 4.71
N THR A 536 -3.80 17.59 4.02
CA THR A 536 -4.44 18.89 4.21
C THR A 536 -4.82 19.53 2.88
N MET A 537 -5.87 20.36 2.90
CA MET A 537 -6.24 21.32 1.86
C MET A 537 -6.33 22.73 2.45
N SER A 538 -5.58 23.01 3.53
CA SER A 538 -5.45 24.37 4.08
C SER A 538 -4.69 25.30 3.13
N ASP A 539 -4.69 26.60 3.42
CA ASP A 539 -4.02 27.60 2.58
C ASP A 539 -2.49 27.43 2.48
N SER A 540 -1.89 26.56 3.32
CA SER A 540 -0.48 26.18 3.22
C SER A 540 -0.22 24.98 2.33
N ALA A 541 -1.27 24.32 1.81
CA ALA A 541 -1.16 23.20 0.89
C ALA A 541 -0.85 23.68 -0.54
N GLY A 542 -0.24 22.83 -1.35
CA GLY A 542 0.03 23.12 -2.75
C GLY A 542 -1.24 23.27 -3.60
N TYR A 543 -2.34 22.61 -3.20
CA TYR A 543 -3.67 22.74 -3.77
C TYR A 543 -4.69 22.85 -2.63
N SER A 544 -5.06 24.08 -2.30
CA SER A 544 -5.91 24.43 -1.17
C SER A 544 -7.40 24.41 -1.52
N LEU A 545 -8.27 24.55 -0.49
CA LEU A 545 -9.71 24.73 -0.71
C LEU A 545 -10.04 26.03 -1.43
N SER A 546 -9.25 27.10 -1.24
CA SER A 546 -9.40 28.36 -1.97
C SER A 546 -9.11 28.18 -3.45
N GLU A 547 -8.04 27.47 -3.80
CA GLU A 547 -7.68 27.13 -5.19
C GLU A 547 -8.72 26.20 -5.84
N SER A 548 -9.15 25.16 -5.15
CA SER A 548 -10.24 24.28 -5.60
C SER A 548 -11.54 25.08 -5.87
N SER A 549 -11.87 26.05 -4.99
CA SER A 549 -13.02 26.92 -5.18
C SER A 549 -12.85 27.82 -6.39
N PHE A 550 -11.66 28.34 -6.64
CA PHE A 550 -11.36 29.14 -7.82
C PHE A 550 -11.45 28.31 -9.10
N VAL A 551 -10.88 27.09 -9.10
CA VAL A 551 -10.97 26.15 -10.23
C VAL A 551 -12.42 25.86 -10.61
N LYS A 552 -13.30 25.61 -9.62
CA LYS A 552 -14.74 25.39 -9.88
C LYS A 552 -15.42 26.60 -10.51
N LYS A 553 -15.05 27.83 -10.12
CA LYS A 553 -15.51 29.05 -10.77
C LYS A 553 -14.94 29.17 -12.18
N ALA A 554 -13.67 28.84 -12.38
CA ALA A 554 -13.02 28.82 -13.68
C ALA A 554 -13.70 27.85 -14.64
N MET A 555 -13.98 26.62 -14.21
CA MET A 555 -14.70 25.63 -15.02
C MET A 555 -16.11 26.11 -15.43
N ALA A 556 -16.81 26.85 -14.57
CA ALA A 556 -18.12 27.41 -14.92
C ALA A 556 -18.04 28.52 -15.99
N ALA A 557 -16.87 29.12 -16.20
CA ALA A 557 -16.63 30.15 -17.21
C ALA A 557 -16.05 29.60 -18.52
N VAL A 558 -15.53 28.35 -18.50
CA VAL A 558 -14.94 27.66 -19.66
C VAL A 558 -16.05 26.89 -20.40
N PRO A 559 -16.23 27.06 -21.72
CA PRO A 559 -17.17 26.28 -22.50
C PRO A 559 -16.87 24.78 -22.47
N GLU A 560 -17.93 23.97 -22.61
CA GLU A 560 -17.77 22.50 -22.71
C GLU A 560 -16.96 22.13 -23.97
N GLY A 561 -16.00 21.27 -23.80
CA GLY A 561 -15.09 20.80 -24.86
C GLY A 561 -13.79 21.60 -24.98
N GLU A 562 -13.66 22.75 -24.31
CA GLU A 562 -12.40 23.50 -24.27
C GLU A 562 -11.52 23.02 -23.13
N THR A 563 -10.20 23.04 -23.36
CA THR A 563 -9.21 22.70 -22.34
C THR A 563 -8.55 23.96 -21.72
N ILE A 564 -7.85 23.78 -20.64
CA ILE A 564 -7.23 24.86 -19.88
C ILE A 564 -5.73 24.59 -19.78
N ILE A 565 -4.89 25.43 -20.35
CA ILE A 565 -3.44 25.39 -20.12
C ILE A 565 -3.18 25.80 -18.68
N ASN A 566 -2.33 25.06 -17.98
CA ASN A 566 -2.02 25.29 -16.59
C ASN A 566 -0.51 25.23 -16.33
N MET A 567 -0.08 25.73 -15.17
CA MET A 567 1.27 25.56 -14.64
C MET A 567 1.22 24.44 -13.60
N PRO A 568 1.61 23.20 -13.91
CA PRO A 568 1.34 22.05 -13.02
C PRO A 568 1.92 22.22 -11.62
N TYR A 569 3.07 22.90 -11.48
CA TYR A 569 3.77 23.06 -10.19
C TYR A 569 3.17 24.15 -9.27
N ASP A 570 2.12 24.84 -9.68
CA ASP A 570 1.32 25.71 -8.81
C ASP A 570 0.15 24.97 -8.14
N GLY A 571 0.15 23.65 -8.16
CA GLY A 571 -0.92 22.79 -7.66
C GLY A 571 -2.00 22.43 -8.68
N SER A 572 -2.08 23.14 -9.81
CA SER A 572 -3.15 22.95 -10.82
C SER A 572 -3.18 21.56 -11.46
N MET A 573 -2.12 20.76 -11.36
CA MET A 573 -2.15 19.35 -11.77
C MET A 573 -3.17 18.53 -10.99
N PHE A 574 -3.46 18.88 -9.73
CA PHE A 574 -4.50 18.24 -8.94
C PHE A 574 -5.91 18.66 -9.34
N ALA A 575 -6.07 19.80 -10.03
CA ALA A 575 -7.37 20.24 -10.53
C ALA A 575 -8.00 19.18 -11.48
N TYR A 576 -7.16 18.47 -12.26
CA TYR A 576 -7.61 17.36 -13.11
C TYR A 576 -8.26 16.22 -12.31
N SER A 577 -7.60 15.78 -11.27
CA SER A 577 -8.03 14.57 -10.54
C SER A 577 -9.02 14.85 -9.42
N ILE A 578 -9.00 16.05 -8.83
CA ILE A 578 -9.80 16.40 -7.65
C ILE A 578 -11.08 17.17 -8.06
N ASP A 579 -10.97 18.11 -9.00
CA ASP A 579 -12.07 19.01 -9.38
C ASP A 579 -12.53 18.83 -10.83
N ASP A 580 -12.09 17.75 -11.49
CA ASP A 580 -12.52 17.38 -12.85
C ASP A 580 -12.16 18.42 -13.93
N ALA A 581 -11.19 19.30 -13.67
CA ALA A 581 -10.81 20.35 -14.59
C ALA A 581 -10.06 19.78 -15.83
N PRO A 582 -10.44 20.21 -17.06
CA PRO A 582 -9.84 19.72 -18.28
C PRO A 582 -8.48 20.39 -18.55
N VAL A 583 -7.52 20.25 -17.63
CA VAL A 583 -6.19 20.85 -17.77
C VAL A 583 -5.29 20.07 -18.72
N VAL A 584 -4.40 20.81 -19.40
CA VAL A 584 -3.45 20.27 -20.37
C VAL A 584 -2.32 19.51 -19.66
N PHE A 585 -1.68 20.12 -18.66
CA PHE A 585 -0.54 19.52 -17.96
C PHE A 585 -0.97 18.79 -16.69
N ARG A 586 -0.98 17.44 -16.74
CA ARG A 586 -1.56 16.55 -15.73
C ARG A 586 -0.51 15.80 -14.91
N THR A 587 0.78 16.00 -15.21
CA THR A 587 1.89 15.28 -14.56
C THR A 587 2.92 16.23 -13.98
N MET A 588 3.85 15.70 -13.21
CA MET A 588 5.05 16.40 -12.75
C MET A 588 6.31 15.96 -13.51
N GLU A 589 6.20 14.99 -14.40
CA GLU A 589 7.34 14.39 -15.12
C GLU A 589 7.18 14.45 -16.62
N GLY A 590 8.28 14.21 -17.30
CA GLY A 590 8.34 14.08 -18.76
C GLY A 590 8.78 15.37 -19.46
N TYR A 591 8.67 16.51 -18.81
CA TYR A 591 9.02 17.81 -19.38
C TYR A 591 10.55 17.98 -19.50
N GLY A 592 11.00 18.54 -20.63
CA GLY A 592 12.41 18.65 -20.96
C GLY A 592 13.09 17.35 -21.38
N SER A 593 12.34 16.25 -21.51
CA SER A 593 12.85 14.96 -21.99
C SER A 593 12.81 14.85 -23.50
N LYS A 594 13.59 13.92 -24.07
CA LYS A 594 13.61 13.66 -25.53
C LYS A 594 12.28 13.13 -26.11
N GLY A 595 11.38 12.66 -25.24
CA GLY A 595 10.09 12.09 -25.64
C GLY A 595 8.92 13.03 -25.33
N GLU A 596 9.18 14.26 -24.94
CA GLU A 596 8.14 15.26 -24.71
C GLU A 596 7.46 15.63 -26.04
N ASP A 597 6.14 15.80 -25.98
CA ASP A 597 5.33 16.29 -27.09
C ASP A 597 5.81 17.68 -27.53
N PRO A 598 6.06 17.90 -28.85
CA PRO A 598 6.54 19.19 -29.36
C PRO A 598 5.61 20.37 -29.02
N ASP A 599 4.29 20.17 -29.02
CA ASP A 599 3.32 21.20 -28.67
C ASP A 599 3.40 21.56 -27.19
N SER A 600 3.64 20.57 -26.33
CA SER A 600 3.93 20.77 -24.91
C SER A 600 5.13 21.71 -24.71
N VAL A 601 6.23 21.49 -25.45
CA VAL A 601 7.44 22.33 -25.36
C VAL A 601 7.13 23.77 -25.77
N LEU A 602 6.44 23.96 -26.91
CA LEU A 602 6.08 25.30 -27.41
C LEU A 602 5.18 26.04 -26.42
N ILE A 603 4.17 25.38 -25.87
CA ILE A 603 3.24 25.99 -24.92
C ILE A 603 3.97 26.40 -23.65
N ARG A 604 4.74 25.53 -23.00
CA ARG A 604 5.36 25.87 -21.73
C ARG A 604 6.53 26.86 -21.84
N GLU A 605 7.22 26.92 -22.99
CA GLU A 605 8.38 27.81 -23.17
C GLU A 605 8.02 29.17 -23.81
N ALA A 606 6.95 29.24 -24.62
CA ALA A 606 6.70 30.40 -25.49
C ALA A 606 5.21 30.85 -25.56
N LEU A 607 4.30 30.35 -24.73
CA LEU A 607 2.89 30.70 -24.76
C LEU A 607 2.65 32.23 -24.67
N CYS A 608 3.45 32.96 -23.87
CA CYS A 608 3.34 34.39 -23.73
C CYS A 608 3.57 35.16 -25.07
N ASP A 609 4.15 34.52 -26.08
CA ASP A 609 4.43 35.08 -27.42
C ASP A 609 3.32 34.80 -28.44
N ILE A 610 2.19 34.23 -28.04
CA ILE A 610 1.11 33.74 -28.90
C ILE A 610 0.58 34.82 -29.85
N SER A 611 0.58 36.10 -29.47
CA SER A 611 0.09 37.20 -30.27
C SER A 611 0.79 37.38 -31.61
N TRP A 612 2.06 36.95 -31.73
CA TRP A 612 2.88 37.11 -32.92
C TRP A 612 3.51 35.82 -33.47
N ARG A 613 3.51 34.72 -32.71
CA ARG A 613 4.09 33.41 -33.09
C ARG A 613 3.01 32.45 -33.60
N GLN A 614 3.09 32.10 -34.90
CA GLN A 614 2.13 31.16 -35.51
C GLN A 614 2.30 29.71 -34.98
N ASP A 615 3.53 29.24 -34.81
CA ASP A 615 3.82 27.90 -34.30
C ASP A 615 3.24 27.68 -32.88
N VAL A 616 3.24 28.71 -32.05
CA VAL A 616 2.61 28.66 -30.72
C VAL A 616 1.07 28.61 -30.84
N ARG A 617 0.47 29.32 -31.79
CA ARG A 617 -0.98 29.24 -32.04
C ARG A 617 -1.38 27.83 -32.49
N ASP A 618 -0.61 27.25 -33.41
CA ASP A 618 -0.89 25.92 -33.93
C ASP A 618 -0.79 24.87 -32.78
N ALA A 619 0.19 25.01 -31.89
CA ALA A 619 0.36 24.14 -30.70
C ALA A 619 -0.80 24.30 -29.70
N VAL A 620 -1.32 25.51 -29.49
CA VAL A 620 -2.49 25.77 -28.63
C VAL A 620 -3.75 25.19 -29.25
N GLU A 621 -3.93 25.38 -30.55
CA GLU A 621 -5.09 24.85 -31.31
C GLU A 621 -5.14 23.31 -31.23
N SER A 622 -3.99 22.61 -31.32
CA SER A 622 -3.92 21.16 -31.24
C SER A 622 -4.40 20.63 -29.88
N THR A 623 -4.24 21.40 -28.81
CA THR A 623 -4.71 21.05 -27.47
C THR A 623 -6.16 21.47 -27.19
N HIS A 624 -6.86 22.13 -28.13
CA HIS A 624 -8.18 22.71 -27.93
C HIS A 624 -8.25 23.67 -26.74
N ALA A 625 -7.15 24.34 -26.41
CA ALA A 625 -7.07 25.21 -25.25
C ALA A 625 -7.55 26.65 -25.60
N GLY A 626 -8.63 27.06 -24.94
CA GLY A 626 -9.13 28.43 -25.00
C GLY A 626 -8.75 29.28 -23.81
N TYR A 627 -8.15 28.69 -22.77
CA TYR A 627 -7.91 29.35 -21.48
C TYR A 627 -6.58 29.00 -20.89
N VAL A 628 -6.07 29.86 -19.97
CA VAL A 628 -4.88 29.62 -19.15
C VAL A 628 -5.26 29.83 -17.68
N LEU A 629 -4.94 28.86 -16.86
CA LEU A 629 -5.11 28.87 -15.40
C LEU A 629 -3.76 29.04 -14.71
N ILE A 630 -3.66 30.02 -13.82
CA ILE A 630 -2.53 30.22 -12.91
C ILE A 630 -3.12 30.31 -11.50
N LEU A 631 -2.70 29.42 -10.60
CA LEU A 631 -3.18 29.36 -9.22
C LEU A 631 -2.25 30.12 -8.26
N GLU A 632 -0.94 30.10 -8.51
CA GLU A 632 0.03 30.73 -7.63
C GLU A 632 1.10 31.46 -8.45
N ARG A 633 1.36 32.70 -8.11
CA ARG A 633 2.40 33.53 -8.75
C ARG A 633 3.61 33.76 -7.89
N ASP A 634 3.46 33.59 -6.55
CA ASP A 634 4.59 33.74 -5.63
C ASP A 634 5.56 32.55 -5.79
N PRO A 635 6.79 32.81 -6.26
CA PRO A 635 7.81 31.79 -6.37
C PRO A 635 8.07 31.03 -5.07
N ASP A 636 8.10 31.77 -3.96
CA ASP A 636 8.46 31.20 -2.66
C ASP A 636 7.38 30.26 -2.13
N LYS A 637 6.12 30.48 -2.52
CA LYS A 637 4.98 29.65 -2.12
C LYS A 637 4.79 28.45 -3.03
N ALA A 638 4.85 28.65 -4.35
CA ALA A 638 4.87 27.56 -5.32
C ALA A 638 6.08 26.65 -5.13
N ASP A 639 7.20 27.20 -4.69
CA ASP A 639 8.45 26.48 -4.44
C ASP A 639 8.46 25.65 -3.17
N ALA A 640 7.66 25.92 -2.17
CA ALA A 640 7.72 25.23 -0.88
C ALA A 640 7.55 23.70 -0.97
N TYR A 641 6.90 23.19 -2.00
CA TYR A 641 6.63 21.77 -2.20
C TYR A 641 7.26 21.18 -3.47
N TYR A 642 7.42 22.00 -4.52
CA TYR A 642 7.85 21.58 -5.86
C TYR A 642 9.14 22.27 -6.31
N THR A 643 9.92 22.77 -5.39
CA THR A 643 11.06 23.67 -5.51
C THR A 643 12.18 23.25 -6.45
N GLN A 644 12.18 22.07 -6.94
CA GLN A 644 13.30 21.55 -7.72
C GLN A 644 13.00 21.50 -9.22
N HIS A 645 11.89 22.05 -9.63
CA HIS A 645 11.39 21.84 -10.99
C HIS A 645 11.61 23.06 -11.85
N HIS A 646 12.77 23.17 -12.41
CA HIS A 646 13.14 23.87 -13.67
C HIS A 646 12.13 24.93 -14.12
N ARG A 647 11.80 25.88 -13.24
CA ARG A 647 10.81 26.95 -13.49
C ARG A 647 11.15 27.75 -14.74
N GLU A 648 12.45 27.82 -15.08
CA GLU A 648 12.95 28.39 -16.32
C GLU A 648 12.40 27.72 -17.58
N GLN A 649 11.92 26.48 -17.49
CA GLN A 649 11.30 25.77 -18.61
C GLN A 649 9.82 26.10 -18.82
N TRP A 650 9.22 26.94 -17.93
CA TRP A 650 7.81 27.30 -17.92
C TRP A 650 7.56 28.78 -18.17
N THR A 651 8.56 29.49 -18.68
CA THR A 651 8.51 30.95 -18.90
C THR A 651 7.38 31.38 -19.84
N GLY A 652 6.98 30.52 -20.80
CA GLY A 652 5.85 30.81 -21.66
C GLY A 652 4.54 31.00 -20.91
N ILE A 653 4.32 30.26 -19.82
CA ILE A 653 3.11 30.37 -19.00
C ILE A 653 3.30 31.37 -17.85
N THR A 654 4.40 31.30 -17.12
CA THR A 654 4.62 32.10 -15.90
C THR A 654 4.83 33.60 -16.22
N SER A 655 5.24 33.95 -17.44
CA SER A 655 5.39 35.34 -17.89
C SER A 655 4.10 36.02 -18.30
N ILE A 656 2.97 35.30 -18.37
CA ILE A 656 1.67 35.91 -18.76
C ILE A 656 1.23 36.83 -17.60
N ALA A 657 1.03 38.11 -17.93
CA ALA A 657 0.53 39.14 -17.02
C ALA A 657 -0.85 39.66 -17.51
N ASP A 658 -1.51 40.48 -16.67
CA ASP A 658 -2.85 41.00 -16.98
C ASP A 658 -2.88 41.91 -18.24
N ASP A 659 -1.72 42.39 -18.71
CA ASP A 659 -1.50 43.21 -19.89
C ASP A 659 -0.78 42.51 -21.05
N THR A 660 -0.53 41.19 -20.96
CA THR A 660 0.15 40.44 -22.01
C THR A 660 -0.71 40.34 -23.27
N PRO A 661 -0.24 40.79 -24.46
CA PRO A 661 -1.00 40.72 -25.71
C PRO A 661 -1.40 39.28 -26.05
N GLY A 662 -2.67 39.09 -26.41
CA GLY A 662 -3.23 37.77 -26.74
C GLY A 662 -3.98 37.11 -25.58
N PHE A 663 -4.08 37.79 -24.43
CA PHE A 663 -4.79 37.27 -23.24
C PHE A 663 -5.74 38.32 -22.66
N GLU A 664 -6.87 37.83 -22.15
CA GLU A 664 -7.89 38.65 -21.46
C GLU A 664 -8.18 38.01 -20.09
N VAL A 665 -8.18 38.80 -19.04
CA VAL A 665 -8.52 38.33 -17.67
C VAL A 665 -10.02 38.06 -17.59
N VAL A 666 -10.41 36.79 -17.37
CA VAL A 666 -11.80 36.35 -17.19
C VAL A 666 -12.17 36.30 -15.71
N LEU A 667 -11.30 35.72 -14.91
CA LEU A 667 -11.46 35.64 -13.45
C LEU A 667 -10.17 36.04 -12.75
N LYS A 668 -10.32 36.68 -11.58
CA LYS A 668 -9.21 37.12 -10.74
C LYS A 668 -9.62 37.00 -9.26
N ASP A 669 -8.79 36.38 -8.48
CA ASP A 669 -8.94 36.30 -7.02
C ASP A 669 -7.54 36.19 -6.38
N GLY A 670 -7.11 37.27 -5.67
CA GLY A 670 -5.71 37.37 -5.22
C GLY A 670 -4.73 37.25 -6.37
N ASP A 671 -3.85 36.26 -6.30
CA ASP A 671 -2.88 35.93 -7.34
C ASP A 671 -3.40 34.98 -8.41
N MET A 672 -4.51 34.30 -8.15
CA MET A 672 -5.14 33.39 -9.08
C MET A 672 -5.72 34.10 -10.30
N ARG A 673 -5.55 33.51 -11.49
CA ARG A 673 -6.04 34.03 -12.77
C ARG A 673 -6.60 32.92 -13.65
N LEU A 674 -7.71 33.24 -14.31
CA LEU A 674 -8.13 32.59 -15.51
C LEU A 674 -8.06 33.60 -16.66
N TYR A 675 -7.22 33.31 -17.64
CA TYR A 675 -7.14 34.09 -18.86
C TYR A 675 -7.88 33.40 -19.99
N ARG A 676 -8.55 34.18 -20.85
CA ARG A 676 -8.99 33.74 -22.19
C ARG A 676 -7.87 33.99 -23.18
N ILE A 677 -7.63 33.06 -24.09
CA ILE A 677 -6.73 33.23 -25.23
C ILE A 677 -7.52 33.93 -26.36
N LEU A 678 -6.97 35.02 -26.92
CA LEU A 678 -7.64 35.91 -27.89
C LEU A 678 -7.11 35.74 -29.32
N VAL A 679 -6.70 34.56 -29.75
CA VAL A 679 -6.01 34.42 -31.07
C VAL A 679 -6.77 33.49 -31.97
#